data_f2ab371b06dd6c32c30002139b6817f3
#
_entry.id   f2ab371b06dd6c32c30002139b6817f3
#
_cell.length_a   1.000
_cell.length_b   1.000
_cell.length_c   1.000
_cell.angle_alpha   90.00
_cell.angle_beta   90.00
_cell.angle_gamma   90.00
#
_symmetry.space_group_name_H-M   'P 1'
#
loop_
_entity.id
_entity.type
_entity.pdbx_description
1 polymer ?
#
loop_
_entity_poly.entity_id
_entity_poly.type
_entity_poly.pdbx_seq_one_letter_code
_entity_poly.pdbx_strand_id
1 'polypeptide(L)'
;MTYRSQKNSRIFEFYKKGLLTKVRHIHSFQLFPTLTVTLLSFFWAFGQDQSLTNTEKDSIATNDTIPQNKAMLLDQIKRNALGTITINRAKKTMTLYDEAELYYQNIELKAGQIDLDYNTNVVFARPIVDSTGQYIQYPSFKQGSDEVFPDSLKFNFNNKKAVIWNSKSQQQGMNVLAETTKKENDSVYYIKNARITTSEDVENPDYFVRIRKGKFVPQKKIIASGNQLYIADVPTPVFLPFAYFPMTQDRESGVIFPTIGENFRRGYFMQNGGYYIAASDYFDVALLGDYYTNGSYGFRVESSYNMKYKFRGNLSFRFENLISGERGFPGYSKSNIYNLRWSHSKDSKSNPNSRFSASVNLGSSTYFRESLNQINTGNFLNNTLSSSVSYARTFPKYPSVNLSLSASHSQNTRTQTINMTLPTFQANMERIYPFAKRTGTKKGIIQNINFQYSVIGENRLQMKDEEFLAPGMFDNAKSGFKHQIPINTSFKVAKHFNFSVGGNYEDTWVFETIKKNDYDPQLESVAAQDTIRGFDRFNKYNYSAGVSTTLYGIFDFKEDAKIKSIRHVINANVSYSESPSFEKYYDEYIIDADGNTRDYTRFETSLYGRPGINKSRSMSFGLRNTIEAKIRDPDTLATEPKKIKILNNLNFSTSYNLEADSLRWSPVRMSTVIPLLDNKLNINLGATFDPYSIDENGSRINTLNINNGGGLFRMTSANMNWGYKFSSSSKSNDSSSSNNDSSNNNDLFGGSQDFSDRRFTAEESSTQEEDQEEEEQNAFYRTKIPWSINLRHSLNYSNARRNREISNNSLMVSGSVGLTPKWDVGISSGYDFKNKGITYTNFRIERDLDSWVMNLAWTPFGNRQSWYFFIGVRSGFLSDLKYEKRREPDRKL
;
A
#
# COMPACT_ATOMS: atom_id res chain seq x y z
N MET A 1 10.60 65.15 23.87
CA MET A 1 10.12 63.92 24.47
C MET A 1 10.75 62.75 23.77
N THR A 2 11.97 62.48 24.12
CA THR A 2 12.85 61.41 23.62
C THR A 2 13.20 60.56 24.83
N TYR A 3 12.70 59.34 24.88
CA TYR A 3 13.22 58.23 25.71
C TYR A 3 12.31 57.01 25.58
N ARG A 4 12.61 56.11 24.65
CA ARG A 4 12.27 54.66 24.71
C ARG A 4 12.49 53.97 23.37
N SER A 5 13.75 53.84 22.99
CA SER A 5 14.08 52.97 21.82
C SER A 5 15.55 52.48 21.87
N GLN A 6 16.07 52.11 23.02
CA GLN A 6 17.44 51.56 23.08
C GLN A 6 17.59 50.31 23.96
N LYS A 7 16.57 49.48 24.09
CA LYS A 7 16.73 48.24 24.91
C LYS A 7 16.52 46.92 24.16
N ASN A 8 16.17 46.95 22.88
CA ASN A 8 15.91 45.68 22.13
C ASN A 8 16.99 45.33 21.08
N SER A 9 18.04 46.08 20.94
CA SER A 9 19.09 45.78 19.94
C SER A 9 20.27 44.96 20.52
N ARG A 10 20.38 44.77 21.83
CA ARG A 10 21.45 43.98 22.44
C ARG A 10 21.18 42.48 22.64
N ILE A 11 19.97 42.03 22.45
CA ILE A 11 19.61 40.61 22.57
C ILE A 11 19.87 39.84 21.25
N PHE A 12 19.86 40.52 20.12
CA PHE A 12 20.12 39.91 18.80
C PHE A 12 21.62 39.75 18.44
N GLU A 13 22.51 40.51 19.04
CA GLU A 13 23.94 40.35 18.81
C GLU A 13 24.61 39.23 19.63
N PHE A 14 24.03 38.83 20.75
CA PHE A 14 24.57 37.71 21.57
C PHE A 14 24.30 36.34 20.95
N TYR A 15 23.28 36.20 20.10
CA TYR A 15 22.98 34.93 19.42
C TYR A 15 23.80 34.68 18.16
N LYS A 16 24.39 35.74 17.59
CA LYS A 16 25.18 35.64 16.35
C LYS A 16 26.65 35.28 16.57
N LYS A 17 27.18 35.47 17.76
CA LYS A 17 28.58 35.12 18.09
C LYS A 17 28.79 33.79 18.78
N GLY A 18 27.73 33.12 19.25
CA GLY A 18 27.82 31.85 19.96
C GLY A 18 27.71 30.60 19.08
N LEU A 19 27.20 30.72 17.83
CA LEU A 19 26.90 29.55 16.97
C LEU A 19 27.94 29.32 15.86
N LEU A 20 28.90 30.25 15.66
CA LEU A 20 29.84 30.19 14.54
C LEU A 20 31.28 29.76 14.89
N THR A 21 31.57 29.47 16.16
CA THR A 21 32.94 29.09 16.56
C THR A 21 33.08 27.65 17.06
N LYS A 22 32.07 26.80 16.94
CA LYS A 22 32.15 25.39 17.35
C LYS A 22 31.96 24.34 16.25
N VAL A 23 31.97 24.73 14.98
CA VAL A 23 31.86 23.79 13.83
C VAL A 23 33.14 23.78 13.00
N ARG A 24 34.33 23.90 13.60
CA ARG A 24 35.58 23.55 12.90
C ARG A 24 36.32 22.49 13.72
N HIS A 25 36.33 21.29 13.24
CA HIS A 25 36.96 20.03 13.64
C HIS A 25 36.00 18.99 14.19
N ILE A 26 35.26 18.33 13.30
CA ILE A 26 34.86 16.95 13.51
C ILE A 26 35.25 16.18 12.25
N HIS A 27 36.25 15.32 12.38
CA HIS A 27 36.69 14.38 11.36
C HIS A 27 35.58 13.44 10.94
N SER A 28 35.53 13.20 9.63
CA SER A 28 34.56 12.42 8.88
C SER A 28 34.56 10.91 9.18
N PHE A 29 34.27 10.44 10.38
CA PHE A 29 34.11 8.99 10.61
C PHE A 29 33.27 8.57 11.87
N GLN A 30 32.63 9.50 12.57
CA GLN A 30 31.88 9.17 13.80
C GLN A 30 30.38 9.57 13.82
N LEU A 31 29.77 9.86 12.69
CA LEU A 31 28.35 10.25 12.65
C LEU A 31 27.37 9.06 12.66
N PHE A 32 27.82 7.87 12.31
CA PHE A 32 26.95 6.70 12.28
C PHE A 32 26.65 6.05 13.66
N PRO A 33 27.63 5.93 14.59
CA PRO A 33 27.33 5.39 15.91
C PRO A 33 26.60 6.36 16.84
N THR A 34 26.76 7.69 16.67
CA THR A 34 26.07 8.69 17.50
C THR A 34 24.60 8.85 17.16
N LEU A 35 24.19 8.66 15.91
CA LEU A 35 22.78 8.66 15.51
C LEU A 35 22.04 7.41 16.02
N THR A 36 22.70 6.27 16.06
CA THR A 36 22.13 5.03 16.63
C THR A 36 22.03 5.08 18.14
N VAL A 37 22.98 5.70 18.83
CA VAL A 37 22.95 5.87 20.30
C VAL A 37 21.92 6.91 20.70
N THR A 38 21.73 8.01 19.96
CA THR A 38 20.65 8.98 20.23
C THR A 38 19.27 8.46 19.89
N LEU A 39 19.11 7.60 18.90
CA LEU A 39 17.85 6.91 18.64
C LEU A 39 17.54 5.86 19.75
N LEU A 40 18.53 5.14 20.23
CA LEU A 40 18.39 4.19 21.34
C LEU A 40 18.15 4.90 22.68
N SER A 41 18.73 6.07 22.92
CA SER A 41 18.49 6.85 24.15
C SER A 41 17.10 7.51 24.16
N PHE A 42 16.51 7.81 22.99
CA PHE A 42 15.11 8.27 22.92
C PHE A 42 14.10 7.16 23.25
N PHE A 43 14.45 5.89 23.04
CA PHE A 43 13.62 4.76 23.45
C PHE A 43 13.71 4.42 24.96
N TRP A 44 14.79 4.84 25.63
CA TRP A 44 14.95 4.60 27.08
C TRP A 44 14.28 5.64 27.95
N ALA A 45 13.94 6.80 27.43
CA ALA A 45 13.33 7.90 28.21
C ALA A 45 11.80 7.77 28.41
N PHE A 46 11.12 6.80 27.76
CA PHE A 46 9.67 6.58 27.91
C PHE A 46 9.29 5.35 28.74
N GLY A 47 10.23 4.73 29.43
CA GLY A 47 10.05 3.49 30.21
C GLY A 47 10.09 3.62 31.72
N GLN A 48 9.91 4.81 32.27
CA GLN A 48 9.81 4.96 33.75
C GLN A 48 8.59 5.80 34.09
N ASP A 49 7.47 5.16 34.38
CA ASP A 49 6.58 5.62 35.44
C ASP A 49 5.64 4.53 35.93
N GLN A 50 5.68 4.42 37.26
CA GLN A 50 4.70 3.90 38.22
C GLN A 50 4.54 2.38 38.36
N SER A 51 5.39 1.82 39.16
CA SER A 51 5.03 0.73 40.07
C SER A 51 4.48 1.30 41.39
N LEU A 52 3.20 1.20 41.61
CA LEU A 52 2.58 1.37 42.91
C LEU A 52 2.87 0.12 43.75
N THR A 53 3.77 0.27 44.67
CA THR A 53 4.05 -0.67 45.75
C THR A 53 2.90 -0.68 46.74
N ASN A 54 2.11 -1.72 46.78
CA ASN A 54 1.31 -2.08 47.93
C ASN A 54 2.18 -2.93 48.84
N THR A 55 2.66 -2.33 49.92
CA THR A 55 3.26 -3.01 51.04
C THR A 55 2.17 -3.66 51.88
N GLU A 56 1.96 -4.97 51.72
CA GLU A 56 1.33 -5.78 52.75
C GLU A 56 2.38 -6.27 53.74
N LYS A 57 2.11 -6.00 55.00
CA LYS A 57 2.94 -6.40 56.12
C LYS A 57 2.87 -7.90 56.32
N ASP A 58 4.02 -8.55 56.24
CA ASP A 58 4.22 -9.91 56.75
C ASP A 58 4.13 -9.90 58.26
N SER A 59 3.09 -10.51 58.76
CA SER A 59 3.04 -10.91 60.19
C SER A 59 3.46 -12.36 60.31
N ILE A 60 4.59 -12.58 60.95
CA ILE A 60 5.11 -13.88 61.35
C ILE A 60 4.09 -14.51 62.34
N ALA A 61 3.47 -15.60 61.94
CA ALA A 61 2.70 -16.46 62.80
C ALA A 61 3.40 -17.81 62.99
N THR A 62 3.66 -18.04 64.23
CA THR A 62 4.27 -19.24 64.82
C THR A 62 3.56 -20.56 64.43
N ASN A 63 4.39 -21.60 64.26
CA ASN A 63 3.97 -22.99 64.08
C ASN A 63 3.07 -23.45 65.21
N ASP A 64 1.82 -23.75 64.85
CA ASP A 64 1.02 -24.72 65.62
C ASP A 64 0.57 -25.83 64.65
N THR A 65 1.09 -27.01 64.94
CA THR A 65 0.68 -28.29 64.28
C THR A 65 -0.76 -28.65 64.65
N ILE A 66 -1.68 -28.24 63.80
CA ILE A 66 -3.07 -28.74 63.85
C ILE A 66 -3.19 -29.99 62.94
N PRO A 67 -3.80 -31.08 63.36
CA PRO A 67 -3.93 -32.30 62.57
C PRO A 67 -4.77 -31.98 61.31
N GLN A 68 -4.26 -32.37 60.14
CA GLN A 68 -4.96 -32.23 58.89
C GLN A 68 -6.30 -32.93 58.96
N ASN A 69 -7.36 -32.16 59.16
CA ASN A 69 -8.72 -32.60 58.87
C ASN A 69 -8.77 -32.89 57.36
N LYS A 70 -9.19 -34.13 57.00
CA LYS A 70 -9.50 -34.48 55.60
C LYS A 70 -10.40 -33.38 55.02
N ALA A 71 -9.90 -32.71 53.98
CA ALA A 71 -10.61 -31.63 53.31
C ALA A 71 -11.99 -32.15 52.87
N MET A 72 -13.02 -31.56 53.45
CA MET A 72 -14.41 -31.78 53.01
C MET A 72 -14.55 -31.12 51.63
N LEU A 73 -15.32 -31.75 50.70
CA LEU A 73 -15.69 -31.11 49.44
C LEU A 73 -16.34 -29.76 49.70
N LEU A 74 -15.85 -28.72 49.05
CA LEU A 74 -16.27 -27.30 49.26
C LEU A 74 -17.64 -26.99 48.70
N ASP A 75 -18.24 -27.91 47.85
CA ASP A 75 -19.51 -27.71 47.20
C ASP A 75 -20.24 -29.03 47.01
N GLN A 76 -21.53 -28.95 46.69
CA GLN A 76 -22.38 -30.15 46.45
C GLN A 76 -22.15 -30.68 45.03
N ILE A 77 -21.86 -31.96 44.91
CA ILE A 77 -21.79 -32.64 43.60
C ILE A 77 -23.23 -32.87 43.10
N LYS A 78 -23.57 -32.21 41.97
CA LYS A 78 -24.81 -32.53 41.24
C LYS A 78 -24.51 -33.68 40.28
N ARG A 79 -25.46 -34.57 40.15
CA ARG A 79 -25.32 -35.84 39.41
C ARG A 79 -26.58 -36.23 38.68
N ASN A 80 -26.43 -36.84 37.53
CA ASN A 80 -27.51 -37.40 36.75
C ASN A 80 -27.04 -38.65 36.02
N ALA A 81 -27.93 -39.55 35.69
CA ALA A 81 -27.73 -40.70 34.80
C ALA A 81 -29.07 -41.18 34.25
N LEU A 82 -29.09 -41.54 32.97
CA LEU A 82 -30.29 -42.06 32.34
C LEU A 82 -30.60 -43.49 32.79
N GLY A 83 -29.57 -44.32 32.97
CA GLY A 83 -29.68 -45.68 33.42
C GLY A 83 -29.76 -45.79 34.94
N THR A 84 -28.71 -46.28 35.59
CA THR A 84 -28.71 -46.55 37.04
C THR A 84 -27.73 -45.71 37.83
N ILE A 85 -28.15 -45.32 39.04
CA ILE A 85 -27.31 -44.71 40.08
C ILE A 85 -27.18 -45.70 41.25
N THR A 86 -26.01 -46.34 41.39
CA THR A 86 -25.74 -47.30 42.44
C THR A 86 -24.87 -46.66 43.52
N ILE A 87 -25.34 -46.68 44.77
CA ILE A 87 -24.60 -46.15 45.93
C ILE A 87 -24.29 -47.29 46.90
N ASN A 88 -23.02 -47.59 47.09
CA ASN A 88 -22.55 -48.55 48.08
C ASN A 88 -22.10 -47.79 49.33
N ARG A 89 -22.94 -47.81 50.40
CA ARG A 89 -22.68 -47.09 51.65
C ARG A 89 -21.52 -47.69 52.43
N ALA A 90 -21.32 -49.02 52.39
CA ALA A 90 -20.27 -49.70 53.13
C ALA A 90 -18.87 -49.37 52.54
N LYS A 91 -18.75 -49.33 51.21
CA LYS A 91 -17.54 -48.97 50.46
C LYS A 91 -17.39 -47.47 50.22
N LYS A 92 -18.41 -46.65 50.51
CA LYS A 92 -18.51 -45.22 50.22
C LYS A 92 -18.20 -44.92 48.74
N THR A 93 -18.79 -45.73 47.83
CA THR A 93 -18.62 -45.54 46.38
C THR A 93 -19.97 -45.29 45.75
N MET A 94 -19.97 -44.57 44.63
CA MET A 94 -21.11 -44.31 43.79
C MET A 94 -20.75 -44.55 42.33
N THR A 95 -21.62 -45.26 41.63
CA THR A 95 -21.51 -45.51 40.20
C THR A 95 -22.72 -44.94 39.51
N LEU A 96 -22.48 -44.10 38.50
CA LEU A 96 -23.48 -43.62 37.55
C LEU A 96 -23.26 -44.36 36.25
N TYR A 97 -24.33 -44.87 35.65
CA TYR A 97 -24.26 -45.70 34.45
C TYR A 97 -25.29 -45.25 33.42
N ASP A 98 -24.88 -45.12 32.16
CA ASP A 98 -25.62 -44.70 31.00
C ASP A 98 -25.99 -43.21 31.04
N GLU A 99 -25.43 -42.44 30.10
CA GLU A 99 -25.49 -40.99 30.05
C GLU A 99 -25.21 -40.34 31.42
N ALA A 100 -24.14 -40.81 32.06
CA ALA A 100 -23.75 -40.32 33.37
C ALA A 100 -23.20 -38.89 33.31
N GLU A 101 -23.75 -38.04 34.16
CA GLU A 101 -23.34 -36.63 34.26
C GLU A 101 -22.99 -36.29 35.70
N LEU A 102 -21.89 -35.51 35.86
CA LEU A 102 -21.43 -35.05 37.14
C LEU A 102 -20.97 -33.59 37.05
N TYR A 103 -21.51 -32.74 37.91
CA TYR A 103 -21.18 -31.32 37.96
C TYR A 103 -20.64 -30.97 39.35
N TYR A 104 -19.51 -30.28 39.36
CA TYR A 104 -18.86 -29.78 40.57
C TYR A 104 -18.15 -28.46 40.34
N GLN A 105 -18.61 -27.38 40.93
CA GLN A 105 -18.15 -26.03 40.71
C GLN A 105 -18.22 -25.64 39.21
N ASN A 106 -17.04 -25.38 38.58
CA ASN A 106 -16.91 -25.11 37.15
C ASN A 106 -16.50 -26.33 36.31
N ILE A 107 -16.65 -27.55 36.90
CA ILE A 107 -16.31 -28.82 36.21
C ILE A 107 -17.60 -29.49 35.79
N GLU A 108 -17.66 -29.90 34.55
CA GLU A 108 -18.69 -30.75 33.96
C GLU A 108 -18.03 -32.02 33.42
N LEU A 109 -18.52 -33.17 33.84
CA LEU A 109 -18.04 -34.46 33.41
C LEU A 109 -19.22 -35.32 32.94
N LYS A 110 -19.20 -35.72 31.70
CA LYS A 110 -20.18 -36.63 31.09
C LYS A 110 -19.47 -37.89 30.62
N ALA A 111 -20.05 -39.04 30.76
CA ALA A 111 -19.49 -40.29 30.29
C ALA A 111 -20.56 -41.39 30.27
N GLY A 112 -20.27 -42.54 29.66
CA GLY A 112 -21.11 -43.71 29.74
C GLY A 112 -21.17 -44.28 31.16
N GLN A 113 -20.04 -44.30 31.87
CA GLN A 113 -19.98 -44.67 33.27
C GLN A 113 -19.06 -43.75 34.08
N ILE A 114 -19.51 -43.32 35.26
CA ILE A 114 -18.77 -42.53 36.21
C ILE A 114 -18.78 -43.23 37.57
N ASP A 115 -17.59 -43.61 38.05
CA ASP A 115 -17.37 -44.21 39.35
C ASP A 115 -16.74 -43.19 40.31
N LEU A 116 -17.39 -42.82 41.40
CA LEU A 116 -16.95 -41.91 42.43
C LEU A 116 -16.65 -42.64 43.73
N ASP A 117 -15.42 -42.51 44.24
CA ASP A 117 -15.00 -42.97 45.58
C ASP A 117 -14.91 -41.77 46.54
N TYR A 118 -15.81 -41.73 47.49
CA TYR A 118 -15.85 -40.69 48.52
C TYR A 118 -14.72 -40.79 49.59
N ASN A 119 -14.04 -41.96 49.74
CA ASN A 119 -12.91 -42.11 50.61
C ASN A 119 -11.70 -41.34 50.12
N THR A 120 -11.49 -41.40 48.83
CA THR A 120 -10.33 -40.78 48.15
C THR A 120 -10.68 -39.50 47.42
N ASN A 121 -12.00 -39.22 47.30
CA ASN A 121 -12.56 -38.13 46.46
C ASN A 121 -12.06 -38.18 45.01
N VAL A 122 -11.97 -39.40 44.48
CA VAL A 122 -11.52 -39.66 43.10
C VAL A 122 -12.69 -40.11 42.26
N VAL A 123 -12.83 -39.50 41.09
CA VAL A 123 -13.76 -39.95 40.05
C VAL A 123 -13.01 -40.66 38.93
N PHE A 124 -13.57 -41.71 38.41
CA PHE A 124 -13.12 -42.39 37.20
C PHE A 124 -14.25 -42.42 36.18
N ALA A 125 -14.01 -41.91 34.97
CA ALA A 125 -14.98 -41.85 33.88
C ALA A 125 -14.48 -42.68 32.70
N ARG A 126 -15.39 -43.43 32.08
CA ARG A 126 -15.10 -44.34 30.96
C ARG A 126 -16.34 -44.53 30.07
N PRO A 127 -16.13 -44.96 28.79
CA PRO A 127 -17.22 -45.32 27.90
C PRO A 127 -17.88 -46.59 28.36
N ILE A 128 -19.06 -46.88 27.86
CA ILE A 128 -19.77 -48.16 28.01
C ILE A 128 -19.77 -48.90 26.65
N VAL A 129 -20.03 -50.21 26.72
CA VAL A 129 -20.11 -51.07 25.53
C VAL A 129 -21.55 -51.27 25.17
N ASP A 130 -21.94 -51.07 23.91
CA ASP A 130 -23.29 -51.31 23.42
C ASP A 130 -23.55 -52.80 23.16
N SER A 131 -24.75 -53.14 22.71
CA SER A 131 -25.17 -54.51 22.40
C SER A 131 -24.40 -55.16 21.22
N THR A 132 -23.68 -54.35 20.41
CA THR A 132 -22.86 -54.79 19.29
C THR A 132 -21.40 -54.99 19.66
N GLY A 133 -20.98 -54.65 20.90
CA GLY A 133 -19.62 -54.74 21.37
C GLY A 133 -18.80 -53.47 21.09
N GLN A 134 -19.41 -52.37 20.61
CA GLN A 134 -18.75 -51.12 20.35
C GLN A 134 -18.78 -50.21 21.58
N TYR A 135 -17.67 -49.43 21.77
CA TYR A 135 -17.62 -48.44 22.83
C TYR A 135 -18.42 -47.20 22.40
N ILE A 136 -19.33 -46.78 23.28
CA ILE A 136 -20.18 -45.61 23.11
C ILE A 136 -20.10 -44.70 24.32
N GLN A 137 -20.57 -43.45 24.23
CA GLN A 137 -20.61 -42.45 25.31
C GLN A 137 -19.22 -42.20 25.94
N TYR A 138 -18.24 -41.86 25.08
CA TYR A 138 -16.92 -41.47 25.54
C TYR A 138 -16.98 -40.30 26.49
N PRO A 139 -16.08 -40.22 27.49
CA PRO A 139 -16.07 -39.09 28.41
C PRO A 139 -15.83 -37.72 27.74
N SER A 140 -16.53 -36.70 28.22
CA SER A 140 -16.29 -35.31 27.98
C SER A 140 -15.98 -34.61 29.31
N PHE A 141 -14.84 -33.95 29.41
CA PHE A 141 -14.44 -33.21 30.60
C PHE A 141 -14.30 -31.75 30.24
N LYS A 142 -15.12 -30.89 30.83
CA LYS A 142 -15.15 -29.47 30.61
C LYS A 142 -14.84 -28.73 31.90
N GLN A 143 -13.92 -27.74 31.83
CA GLN A 143 -13.59 -26.86 32.93
C GLN A 143 -13.48 -25.44 32.41
N GLY A 144 -14.44 -24.58 32.70
CA GLY A 144 -14.54 -23.23 32.14
C GLY A 144 -14.73 -23.26 30.62
N SER A 145 -13.79 -22.69 29.88
CA SER A 145 -13.76 -22.69 28.39
C SER A 145 -13.06 -23.93 27.80
N ASP A 146 -12.30 -24.66 28.62
CA ASP A 146 -11.48 -25.78 28.15
C ASP A 146 -12.28 -27.08 28.16
N GLU A 147 -12.36 -27.75 27.02
CA GLU A 147 -13.05 -29.02 26.84
C GLU A 147 -12.09 -30.08 26.29
N VAL A 148 -12.14 -31.27 26.84
CA VAL A 148 -11.25 -32.39 26.49
C VAL A 148 -12.11 -33.65 26.33
N PHE A 149 -11.86 -34.39 25.27
CA PHE A 149 -12.56 -35.66 24.95
C PHE A 149 -11.55 -36.81 25.08
N PRO A 150 -11.52 -37.50 26.24
CA PRO A 150 -10.62 -38.64 26.46
C PRO A 150 -11.33 -39.98 26.25
N ASP A 151 -10.58 -41.08 26.09
CA ASP A 151 -11.14 -42.42 26.19
C ASP A 151 -11.50 -42.77 27.63
N SER A 152 -10.68 -42.28 28.59
CA SER A 152 -10.98 -42.41 30.01
C SER A 152 -10.23 -41.35 30.80
N LEU A 153 -10.73 -41.02 31.98
CA LEU A 153 -10.06 -40.09 32.86
C LEU A 153 -10.24 -40.46 34.33
N LYS A 154 -9.24 -40.13 35.14
CA LYS A 154 -9.24 -40.21 36.58
C LYS A 154 -8.96 -38.84 37.17
N PHE A 155 -9.89 -38.28 37.94
CA PHE A 155 -9.79 -36.92 38.49
C PHE A 155 -9.96 -36.97 40.02
N ASN A 156 -9.19 -36.17 40.75
CA ASN A 156 -9.28 -36.04 42.19
C ASN A 156 -9.78 -34.63 42.55
N PHE A 157 -10.91 -34.52 43.19
CA PHE A 157 -11.55 -33.29 43.58
C PHE A 157 -10.80 -32.51 44.67
N ASN A 158 -10.02 -33.18 45.53
CA ASN A 158 -9.30 -32.55 46.64
C ASN A 158 -8.10 -31.71 46.16
N ASN A 159 -7.31 -32.32 45.25
CA ASN A 159 -6.06 -31.70 44.75
C ASN A 159 -6.18 -31.22 43.30
N LYS A 160 -7.36 -31.37 42.69
CA LYS A 160 -7.66 -31.01 41.30
C LYS A 160 -6.74 -31.63 40.25
N LYS A 161 -6.03 -32.71 40.58
CA LYS A 161 -5.18 -33.44 39.64
C LYS A 161 -5.95 -34.47 38.85
N ALA A 162 -5.56 -34.66 37.59
CA ALA A 162 -6.12 -35.71 36.75
C ALA A 162 -5.07 -36.47 35.99
N VAL A 163 -5.40 -37.71 35.63
CA VAL A 163 -4.73 -38.49 34.58
C VAL A 163 -5.76 -38.79 33.51
N ILE A 164 -5.46 -38.50 32.31
CA ILE A 164 -6.36 -38.54 31.15
C ILE A 164 -5.68 -39.34 30.07
N TRP A 165 -6.38 -40.35 29.51
CA TRP A 165 -5.86 -41.21 28.47
C TRP A 165 -6.52 -40.92 27.13
N ASN A 166 -5.68 -40.89 26.07
CA ASN A 166 -6.08 -40.62 24.69
C ASN A 166 -6.90 -39.33 24.57
N SER A 167 -6.40 -38.27 25.18
CA SER A 167 -7.08 -36.96 25.20
C SER A 167 -7.03 -36.26 23.83
N LYS A 168 -8.18 -35.77 23.37
CA LYS A 168 -8.34 -34.91 22.20
C LYS A 168 -8.79 -33.53 22.70
N SER A 169 -8.11 -32.48 22.29
CA SER A 169 -8.44 -31.09 22.65
C SER A 169 -8.14 -30.16 21.49
N GLN A 170 -9.07 -29.28 21.19
CA GLN A 170 -8.85 -28.21 20.22
C GLN A 170 -8.55 -26.91 20.96
N GLN A 171 -7.42 -26.27 20.61
CA GLN A 171 -6.96 -25.04 21.21
C GLN A 171 -6.54 -24.06 20.12
N GLN A 172 -7.30 -22.99 19.93
CA GLN A 172 -6.98 -21.90 18.99
C GLN A 172 -6.62 -22.39 17.57
N GLY A 173 -7.41 -23.30 17.01
CA GLY A 173 -7.19 -23.85 15.68
C GLY A 173 -6.10 -24.93 15.58
N MET A 174 -5.51 -25.33 16.71
CA MET A 174 -4.64 -26.51 16.78
C MET A 174 -5.32 -27.67 17.50
N ASN A 175 -5.22 -28.85 16.94
CA ASN A 175 -5.66 -30.09 17.52
C ASN A 175 -4.50 -30.76 18.27
N VAL A 176 -4.68 -31.02 19.55
CA VAL A 176 -3.70 -31.67 20.43
C VAL A 176 -4.29 -33.03 20.84
N LEU A 177 -3.67 -34.11 20.36
CA LEU A 177 -4.00 -35.48 20.75
C LEU A 177 -2.88 -36.02 21.60
N ALA A 178 -3.14 -36.46 22.81
CA ALA A 178 -2.10 -37.01 23.68
C ALA A 178 -2.50 -38.37 24.22
N GLU A 179 -1.56 -39.32 24.10
CA GLU A 179 -1.75 -40.68 24.69
C GLU A 179 -1.98 -40.61 26.19
N THR A 180 -1.23 -39.79 26.89
CA THR A 180 -1.41 -39.58 28.33
C THR A 180 -1.24 -38.11 28.66
N THR A 181 -2.25 -37.55 29.35
CA THR A 181 -2.22 -36.19 29.87
C THR A 181 -2.36 -36.22 31.38
N LYS A 182 -1.41 -35.61 32.08
CA LYS A 182 -1.45 -35.40 33.54
C LYS A 182 -1.77 -33.94 33.83
N LYS A 183 -2.93 -33.68 34.40
CA LYS A 183 -3.28 -32.35 34.92
C LYS A 183 -2.63 -32.19 36.29
N GLU A 184 -1.76 -31.20 36.47
CA GLU A 184 -1.09 -30.91 37.72
C GLU A 184 -1.85 -29.86 38.56
N ASN A 185 -2.44 -28.88 37.88
CA ASN A 185 -3.30 -27.86 38.45
C ASN A 185 -4.20 -27.27 37.35
N ASP A 186 -4.97 -26.22 37.65
CA ASP A 186 -5.90 -25.60 36.72
C ASP A 186 -5.24 -24.92 35.51
N SER A 187 -3.90 -24.74 35.54
CA SER A 187 -3.17 -24.02 34.50
C SER A 187 -2.05 -24.84 33.84
N VAL A 188 -1.72 -26.05 34.35
CA VAL A 188 -0.57 -26.80 33.86
C VAL A 188 -0.92 -28.26 33.62
N TYR A 189 -0.65 -28.72 32.43
CA TYR A 189 -0.78 -30.11 32.00
C TYR A 189 0.56 -30.64 31.51
N TYR A 190 0.87 -31.90 31.80
CA TYR A 190 2.00 -32.63 31.20
C TYR A 190 1.46 -33.64 30.21
N ILE A 191 1.97 -33.58 28.99
CA ILE A 191 1.55 -34.47 27.90
C ILE A 191 2.69 -35.41 27.50
N LYS A 192 2.32 -36.62 27.16
CA LYS A 192 3.26 -37.66 26.69
C LYS A 192 2.74 -38.27 25.40
N ASN A 193 3.66 -38.47 24.43
CA ASN A 193 3.37 -39.00 23.10
C ASN A 193 2.19 -38.27 22.45
N ALA A 194 2.29 -36.93 22.42
CA ALA A 194 1.23 -36.10 21.84
C ALA A 194 1.49 -35.88 20.34
N ARG A 195 0.40 -35.68 19.60
CA ARG A 195 0.42 -35.21 18.22
C ARG A 195 -0.21 -33.82 18.19
N ILE A 196 0.44 -32.87 17.53
CA ILE A 196 -0.11 -31.54 17.28
C ILE A 196 -0.26 -31.39 15.78
N THR A 197 -1.46 -31.01 15.34
CA THR A 197 -1.78 -30.72 13.94
C THR A 197 -2.74 -29.56 13.83
N THR A 198 -2.76 -28.90 12.66
CA THR A 198 -3.81 -27.94 12.27
C THR A 198 -4.69 -28.49 11.15
N SER A 199 -4.56 -29.79 10.84
CA SER A 199 -5.44 -30.49 9.89
C SER A 199 -6.88 -30.53 10.43
N GLU A 200 -7.84 -30.39 9.53
CA GLU A 200 -9.27 -30.54 9.85
C GLU A 200 -9.59 -32.01 10.16
N ASP A 201 -9.00 -32.96 9.44
CA ASP A 201 -9.06 -34.38 9.77
C ASP A 201 -8.10 -34.66 10.91
N VAL A 202 -8.66 -34.78 12.11
CA VAL A 202 -7.91 -35.02 13.35
C VAL A 202 -7.45 -36.48 13.48
N GLU A 203 -8.15 -37.40 12.84
CA GLU A 203 -7.86 -38.84 12.92
C GLU A 203 -6.77 -39.24 11.94
N ASN A 204 -6.83 -38.73 10.69
CA ASN A 204 -5.86 -38.97 9.64
C ASN A 204 -5.26 -37.63 9.12
N PRO A 205 -4.52 -36.92 9.96
CA PRO A 205 -4.04 -35.59 9.59
C PRO A 205 -3.00 -35.67 8.49
N ASP A 206 -3.02 -34.75 7.53
CA ASP A 206 -2.02 -34.63 6.47
C ASP A 206 -0.60 -34.49 7.01
N TYR A 207 -0.48 -33.90 8.18
CA TYR A 207 0.78 -33.78 8.91
C TYR A 207 0.53 -33.61 10.41
N PHE A 208 1.50 -34.00 11.21
CA PHE A 208 1.52 -33.70 12.64
C PHE A 208 2.94 -33.63 13.17
N VAL A 209 3.12 -32.86 14.23
CA VAL A 209 4.33 -32.88 15.04
C VAL A 209 4.11 -33.81 16.22
N ARG A 210 4.86 -34.94 16.25
CA ARG A 210 4.85 -35.86 17.39
C ARG A 210 5.76 -35.30 18.48
N ILE A 211 5.21 -35.15 19.67
CA ILE A 211 5.91 -34.68 20.87
C ILE A 211 6.07 -35.87 21.82
N ARG A 212 7.30 -36.15 22.22
CA ARG A 212 7.59 -37.24 23.17
C ARG A 212 7.14 -36.86 24.59
N LYS A 213 7.48 -35.65 25.05
CA LYS A 213 7.05 -35.09 26.35
C LYS A 213 6.85 -33.60 26.22
N GLY A 214 5.79 -33.08 26.82
CA GLY A 214 5.51 -31.67 26.79
C GLY A 214 4.87 -31.13 28.07
N LYS A 215 5.09 -29.87 28.36
CA LYS A 215 4.36 -29.08 29.35
C LYS A 215 3.39 -28.19 28.58
N PHE A 216 2.12 -28.41 28.75
CA PHE A 216 1.05 -27.69 28.10
C PHE A 216 0.42 -26.73 29.13
N VAL A 217 0.36 -25.46 28.75
CA VAL A 217 -0.32 -24.39 29.52
C VAL A 217 -1.40 -23.85 28.60
N PRO A 218 -2.68 -24.20 28.80
CA PRO A 218 -3.78 -23.80 27.93
C PRO A 218 -3.77 -22.30 27.67
N GLN A 219 -4.12 -21.90 26.42
CA GLN A 219 -4.19 -20.51 25.98
C GLN A 219 -2.88 -19.71 26.11
N LYS A 220 -1.76 -20.38 26.43
CA LYS A 220 -0.44 -19.72 26.53
C LYS A 220 0.62 -20.40 25.70
N LYS A 221 0.97 -21.67 26.02
CA LYS A 221 2.13 -22.32 25.38
C LYS A 221 2.19 -23.82 25.54
N ILE A 222 2.89 -24.46 24.61
CA ILE A 222 3.39 -25.84 24.78
C ILE A 222 4.91 -25.81 24.74
N ILE A 223 5.57 -26.31 25.79
CA ILE A 223 7.00 -26.52 25.83
C ILE A 223 7.22 -28.00 25.59
N ALA A 224 7.88 -28.37 24.51
CA ALA A 224 7.96 -29.74 24.03
C ALA A 224 9.39 -30.21 23.84
N SER A 225 9.62 -31.49 24.09
CA SER A 225 10.91 -32.12 23.83
C SER A 225 10.76 -33.42 23.04
N GLY A 226 11.76 -33.71 22.18
CA GLY A 226 11.71 -34.85 21.27
C GLY A 226 10.61 -34.71 20.23
N ASN A 227 10.68 -33.63 19.42
CA ASN A 227 9.69 -33.27 18.44
C ASN A 227 10.10 -33.81 17.08
N GLN A 228 9.23 -34.56 16.42
CA GLN A 228 9.43 -35.15 15.11
C GLN A 228 8.25 -34.79 14.21
N LEU A 229 8.55 -34.22 13.03
CA LEU A 229 7.54 -33.94 12.01
C LEU A 229 7.20 -35.20 11.21
N TYR A 230 5.92 -35.49 11.07
CA TYR A 230 5.35 -36.50 10.21
C TYR A 230 4.50 -35.86 9.11
N ILE A 231 4.58 -36.39 7.90
CA ILE A 231 3.74 -35.98 6.75
C ILE A 231 3.12 -37.28 6.21
N ALA A 232 1.81 -37.34 6.10
CA ALA A 232 1.07 -38.55 5.73
C ALA A 232 1.57 -39.82 6.48
N ASP A 233 1.71 -39.70 7.80
CA ASP A 233 2.23 -40.74 8.73
C ASP A 233 3.68 -41.17 8.49
N VAL A 234 4.42 -40.56 7.55
CA VAL A 234 5.83 -40.84 7.29
C VAL A 234 6.70 -39.87 8.08
N PRO A 235 7.67 -40.38 8.91
CA PRO A 235 8.57 -39.50 9.63
C PRO A 235 9.52 -38.78 8.67
N THR A 236 9.59 -37.47 8.76
CA THR A 236 10.53 -36.64 8.01
C THR A 236 11.89 -36.57 8.74
N PRO A 237 12.99 -36.15 8.09
CA PRO A 237 14.25 -35.90 8.77
C PRO A 237 14.24 -34.68 9.71
N VAL A 238 13.13 -33.97 9.84
CA VAL A 238 13.00 -32.78 10.71
C VAL A 238 12.74 -33.22 12.14
N PHE A 239 13.79 -33.18 12.96
CA PHE A 239 13.76 -33.48 14.39
C PHE A 239 14.27 -32.28 15.19
N LEU A 240 13.51 -31.87 16.20
CA LEU A 240 13.89 -30.81 17.12
C LEU A 240 13.96 -31.36 18.56
N PRO A 241 15.15 -31.36 19.21
CA PRO A 241 15.26 -31.79 20.61
C PRO A 241 14.34 -31.03 21.55
N PHE A 242 14.12 -29.75 21.26
CA PHE A 242 13.29 -28.82 22.02
C PHE A 242 12.47 -27.96 21.05
N ALA A 243 11.19 -27.71 21.38
CA ALA A 243 10.32 -26.79 20.66
C ALA A 243 9.43 -26.03 21.64
N TYR A 244 9.08 -24.82 21.24
CA TYR A 244 8.14 -23.94 21.93
C TYR A 244 7.02 -23.58 20.94
N PHE A 245 5.79 -23.89 21.28
CA PHE A 245 4.63 -23.57 20.48
C PHE A 245 3.80 -22.53 21.26
N PRO A 246 3.72 -21.27 20.82
CA PRO A 246 2.85 -20.29 21.42
C PRO A 246 1.39 -20.70 21.15
N MET A 247 0.53 -20.64 22.18
CA MET A 247 -0.90 -20.95 22.14
C MET A 247 -1.71 -19.72 22.51
N THR A 248 -1.29 -18.58 22.07
CA THR A 248 -1.92 -17.29 22.37
C THR A 248 -2.19 -16.57 21.06
N GLN A 249 -3.27 -15.78 20.99
CA GLN A 249 -3.51 -14.83 19.91
C GLN A 249 -2.63 -13.58 20.05
N ASP A 250 -1.99 -13.41 21.20
CA ASP A 250 -1.07 -12.30 21.44
C ASP A 250 0.27 -12.55 20.73
N ARG A 251 0.89 -11.51 20.26
CA ARG A 251 2.20 -11.57 19.62
C ARG A 251 3.27 -11.91 20.64
N GLU A 252 4.05 -12.94 20.40
CA GLU A 252 5.18 -13.33 21.24
C GLU A 252 6.52 -13.19 20.51
N SER A 253 7.57 -12.83 21.29
CA SER A 253 8.92 -12.73 20.76
C SER A 253 9.51 -14.12 20.51
N GLY A 254 10.27 -14.27 19.41
CA GLY A 254 10.85 -15.57 19.06
C GLY A 254 11.85 -15.52 17.91
N VAL A 255 12.50 -16.65 17.68
CA VAL A 255 13.47 -16.84 16.60
C VAL A 255 12.73 -17.09 15.28
N ILE A 256 13.16 -16.40 14.23
CA ILE A 256 12.71 -16.63 12.86
C ILE A 256 13.72 -17.53 12.18
N PHE A 257 13.31 -18.73 11.76
CA PHE A 257 14.19 -19.67 11.09
C PHE A 257 14.53 -19.21 9.66
N PRO A 258 15.80 -19.29 9.24
CA PRO A 258 16.22 -18.90 7.91
C PRO A 258 15.74 -19.88 6.84
N THR A 259 15.47 -19.36 5.65
CA THR A 259 15.34 -20.16 4.44
C THR A 259 16.74 -20.51 3.94
N ILE A 260 16.99 -21.80 3.70
CA ILE A 260 18.27 -22.30 3.20
C ILE A 260 18.10 -22.68 1.72
N GLY A 261 19.08 -22.34 0.90
CA GLY A 261 19.05 -22.69 -0.52
C GLY A 261 20.38 -22.46 -1.20
N GLU A 262 20.39 -22.59 -2.51
CA GLU A 262 21.58 -22.35 -3.36
C GLU A 262 21.26 -21.29 -4.42
N ASN A 263 22.27 -20.49 -4.76
CA ASN A 263 22.25 -19.51 -5.83
C ASN A 263 23.47 -19.75 -6.73
N PHE A 264 23.26 -19.89 -8.02
CA PHE A 264 24.30 -20.19 -8.98
C PHE A 264 25.49 -19.20 -8.96
N ARG A 265 25.24 -17.92 -8.65
CA ARG A 265 26.29 -16.89 -8.65
C ARG A 265 26.92 -16.65 -7.29
N ARG A 266 26.23 -16.98 -6.18
CA ARG A 266 26.64 -16.61 -4.82
C ARG A 266 26.86 -17.82 -3.90
N GLY A 267 26.59 -19.03 -4.41
CA GLY A 267 26.70 -20.26 -3.65
C GLY A 267 25.51 -20.51 -2.73
N TYR A 268 25.75 -21.22 -1.65
CA TYR A 268 24.70 -21.52 -0.66
C TYR A 268 24.34 -20.29 0.15
N PHE A 269 23.09 -20.23 0.56
CA PHE A 269 22.60 -19.10 1.35
C PHE A 269 21.72 -19.53 2.53
N MET A 270 21.71 -18.66 3.53
CA MET A 270 20.70 -18.56 4.57
C MET A 270 20.06 -17.17 4.49
N GLN A 271 18.74 -17.09 4.30
CA GLN A 271 18.01 -15.84 4.15
C GLN A 271 16.86 -15.71 5.15
N ASN A 272 16.54 -14.46 5.50
CA ASN A 272 15.42 -14.13 6.36
C ASN A 272 15.43 -14.78 7.74
N GLY A 273 16.62 -15.22 8.20
CA GLY A 273 16.79 -15.69 9.58
C GLY A 273 16.92 -14.53 10.54
N GLY A 274 16.41 -14.68 11.79
CA GLY A 274 16.51 -13.59 12.71
C GLY A 274 15.72 -13.73 13.99
N TYR A 275 15.32 -12.60 14.55
CA TYR A 275 14.59 -12.56 15.80
C TYR A 275 13.44 -11.55 15.73
N TYR A 276 12.25 -11.98 16.11
CA TYR A 276 11.06 -11.15 16.24
C TYR A 276 10.90 -10.71 17.69
N ILE A 277 10.66 -9.43 17.90
CA ILE A 277 10.47 -8.80 19.20
C ILE A 277 9.05 -8.24 19.24
N ALA A 278 8.19 -8.84 20.04
CA ALA A 278 6.88 -8.30 20.41
C ALA A 278 7.08 -7.24 21.50
N ALA A 279 7.44 -6.02 21.11
CA ALA A 279 7.85 -4.97 22.05
C ALA A 279 6.67 -4.41 22.86
N SER A 280 5.48 -4.36 22.28
CA SER A 280 4.22 -3.99 22.95
C SER A 280 3.01 -4.37 22.07
N ASP A 281 1.80 -4.22 22.62
CA ASP A 281 0.54 -4.38 21.86
C ASP A 281 0.42 -3.42 20.67
N TYR A 282 1.24 -2.36 20.66
CA TYR A 282 1.15 -1.29 19.66
C TYR A 282 2.23 -1.36 18.60
N PHE A 283 3.37 -1.99 18.86
CA PHE A 283 4.46 -2.10 17.89
C PHE A 283 5.31 -3.35 18.09
N ASP A 284 5.86 -3.83 17.00
CA ASP A 284 6.78 -4.96 16.93
C ASP A 284 8.04 -4.60 16.16
N VAL A 285 9.07 -5.43 16.27
CA VAL A 285 10.32 -5.30 15.54
C VAL A 285 10.82 -6.68 15.13
N ALA A 286 11.12 -6.87 13.84
CA ALA A 286 11.82 -8.04 13.33
C ALA A 286 13.23 -7.63 12.88
N LEU A 287 14.23 -8.33 13.39
CA LEU A 287 15.62 -8.20 12.99
C LEU A 287 15.98 -9.42 12.15
N LEU A 288 16.29 -9.22 10.87
CA LEU A 288 16.51 -10.29 9.91
C LEU A 288 17.90 -10.18 9.27
N GLY A 289 18.50 -11.31 8.99
CA GLY A 289 19.80 -11.39 8.34
C GLY A 289 19.82 -12.38 7.17
N ASP A 290 20.66 -12.06 6.20
CA ASP A 290 20.95 -12.89 5.03
C ASP A 290 22.45 -13.12 4.95
N TYR A 291 22.88 -14.33 4.61
CA TYR A 291 24.29 -14.67 4.42
C TYR A 291 24.46 -15.62 3.25
N TYR A 292 25.51 -15.40 2.46
CA TYR A 292 25.88 -16.19 1.30
C TYR A 292 27.32 -16.66 1.41
N THR A 293 27.62 -17.85 0.89
CA THR A 293 28.98 -18.45 0.96
C THR A 293 30.04 -17.67 0.20
N ASN A 294 29.66 -16.81 -0.78
CA ASN A 294 30.60 -15.90 -1.43
C ASN A 294 30.98 -14.67 -0.58
N GLY A 295 30.46 -14.57 0.66
CA GLY A 295 30.67 -13.45 1.57
C GLY A 295 29.71 -12.28 1.41
N SER A 296 28.70 -12.36 0.53
CA SER A 296 27.61 -11.37 0.51
C SER A 296 26.73 -11.54 1.73
N TYR A 297 26.28 -10.44 2.31
CA TYR A 297 25.38 -10.45 3.46
C TYR A 297 24.37 -9.31 3.40
N GLY A 298 23.27 -9.49 4.07
CA GLY A 298 22.24 -8.48 4.23
C GLY A 298 21.74 -8.40 5.66
N PHE A 299 21.25 -7.23 6.03
CA PHE A 299 20.60 -6.98 7.31
C PHE A 299 19.31 -6.21 7.05
N ARG A 300 18.23 -6.60 7.74
CA ARG A 300 16.92 -5.97 7.60
C ARG A 300 16.27 -5.76 8.97
N VAL A 301 15.72 -4.57 9.17
CA VAL A 301 14.88 -4.24 10.33
C VAL A 301 13.49 -3.95 9.81
N GLU A 302 12.51 -4.66 10.30
CA GLU A 302 11.10 -4.42 10.01
C GLU A 302 10.36 -4.13 11.29
N SER A 303 9.44 -3.17 11.26
CA SER A 303 8.61 -2.81 12.40
C SER A 303 7.23 -2.41 11.90
N SER A 304 6.20 -2.92 12.53
CA SER A 304 4.83 -2.46 12.35
C SER A 304 4.32 -1.84 13.64
N TYR A 305 3.52 -0.80 13.51
CA TYR A 305 2.90 -0.16 14.65
C TYR A 305 1.48 0.29 14.34
N ASN A 306 0.58 0.05 15.28
CA ASN A 306 -0.83 0.38 15.12
C ASN A 306 -1.45 0.79 16.47
N MET A 307 -1.90 2.03 16.55
CA MET A 307 -2.66 2.52 17.70
C MET A 307 -4.07 2.89 17.21
N LYS A 308 -5.06 2.07 17.56
CA LYS A 308 -6.46 2.26 17.15
C LYS A 308 -6.92 3.70 17.37
N TYR A 309 -7.57 4.28 16.34
CA TYR A 309 -8.08 5.66 16.31
C TYR A 309 -7.03 6.77 16.41
N LYS A 310 -5.73 6.47 16.40
CA LYS A 310 -4.66 7.47 16.42
C LYS A 310 -3.80 7.43 15.19
N PHE A 311 -3.06 6.35 14.96
CA PHE A 311 -2.17 6.20 13.80
C PHE A 311 -1.79 4.74 13.57
N ARG A 312 -1.34 4.47 12.35
CA ARG A 312 -0.75 3.19 11.95
C ARG A 312 0.40 3.42 10.98
N GLY A 313 1.29 2.45 10.91
CA GLY A 313 2.38 2.50 9.96
C GLY A 313 3.30 1.29 10.03
N ASN A 314 4.22 1.24 9.09
CA ASN A 314 5.27 0.25 9.02
C ASN A 314 6.59 0.90 8.62
N LEU A 315 7.69 0.37 9.10
CA LEU A 315 9.06 0.77 8.79
C LEU A 315 9.85 -0.46 8.35
N SER A 316 10.56 -0.37 7.24
CA SER A 316 11.50 -1.40 6.80
C SER A 316 12.79 -0.73 6.35
N PHE A 317 13.87 -1.08 6.98
CA PHE A 317 15.22 -0.67 6.58
C PHE A 317 16.02 -1.90 6.21
N ARG A 318 16.67 -1.85 5.05
CA ARG A 318 17.50 -2.92 4.55
C ARG A 318 18.85 -2.38 4.10
N PHE A 319 19.90 -3.10 4.48
CA PHE A 319 21.26 -2.88 4.03
C PHE A 319 21.84 -4.19 3.51
N GLU A 320 22.52 -4.15 2.38
CA GLU A 320 23.17 -5.31 1.79
C GLU A 320 24.57 -4.97 1.32
N ASN A 321 25.51 -5.87 1.57
CA ASN A 321 26.84 -5.87 1.00
C ASN A 321 26.92 -7.01 -0.01
N LEU A 322 27.08 -6.65 -1.27
CA LEU A 322 27.06 -7.58 -2.39
C LEU A 322 28.47 -7.80 -2.92
N ILE A 323 28.85 -9.06 -3.08
CA ILE A 323 30.10 -9.47 -3.70
C ILE A 323 29.77 -10.23 -4.99
N SER A 324 30.40 -9.84 -6.09
CA SER A 324 30.32 -10.54 -7.37
C SER A 324 31.72 -10.86 -7.89
N GLY A 325 31.88 -12.06 -8.46
CA GLY A 325 33.16 -12.56 -8.92
C GLY A 325 34.06 -13.05 -7.77
N GLU A 326 35.21 -13.57 -8.10
CA GLU A 326 36.23 -14.06 -7.15
C GLU A 326 37.30 -12.99 -6.93
N ARG A 327 37.74 -12.84 -5.67
CA ARG A 327 38.72 -11.83 -5.29
C ARG A 327 40.07 -12.12 -6.02
N GLY A 328 40.55 -11.11 -6.72
CA GLY A 328 41.76 -11.18 -7.51
C GLY A 328 41.59 -11.51 -8.98
N PHE A 329 40.36 -11.77 -9.45
CA PHE A 329 40.03 -12.00 -10.84
C PHE A 329 39.31 -10.79 -11.47
N PRO A 330 39.41 -10.64 -12.82
CA PRO A 330 38.61 -9.65 -13.55
C PRO A 330 37.13 -9.90 -13.33
N GLY A 331 36.40 -8.85 -12.97
CA GLY A 331 34.96 -8.95 -12.66
C GLY A 331 34.62 -9.02 -11.18
N TYR A 332 35.62 -9.02 -10.29
CA TYR A 332 35.38 -8.84 -8.86
C TYR A 332 34.82 -7.45 -8.59
N SER A 333 33.69 -7.38 -7.94
CA SER A 333 33.10 -6.14 -7.48
C SER A 333 32.48 -6.30 -6.10
N LYS A 334 32.53 -5.22 -5.33
CA LYS A 334 31.84 -5.12 -4.04
C LYS A 334 30.99 -3.84 -4.03
N SER A 335 29.71 -3.99 -3.76
CA SER A 335 28.80 -2.87 -3.68
C SER A 335 27.96 -2.90 -2.40
N ASN A 336 27.69 -1.73 -1.85
CA ASN A 336 26.77 -1.56 -0.73
C ASN A 336 25.49 -0.96 -1.27
N ILE A 337 24.37 -1.57 -0.97
CA ILE A 337 23.06 -1.08 -1.33
C ILE A 337 22.17 -1.01 -0.10
N TYR A 338 21.25 -0.07 -0.11
CA TYR A 338 20.28 0.10 0.97
C TYR A 338 18.92 0.48 0.42
N ASN A 339 17.89 0.24 1.21
CA ASN A 339 16.54 0.70 0.95
C ASN A 339 15.83 1.00 2.28
N LEU A 340 15.17 2.14 2.35
CA LEU A 340 14.33 2.56 3.46
C LEU A 340 12.90 2.72 2.95
N ARG A 341 11.97 1.99 3.55
CA ARG A 341 10.54 2.14 3.36
C ARG A 341 9.90 2.53 4.67
N TRP A 342 9.07 3.54 4.63
CA TRP A 342 8.28 3.95 5.78
C TRP A 342 6.92 4.41 5.31
N SER A 343 5.88 3.80 5.84
CA SER A 343 4.52 4.28 5.68
C SER A 343 3.94 4.68 7.03
N HIS A 344 3.24 5.80 7.06
CA HIS A 344 2.56 6.29 8.24
C HIS A 344 1.26 6.97 7.84
N SER A 345 0.20 6.69 8.57
CA SER A 345 -1.09 7.33 8.38
C SER A 345 -1.72 7.65 9.73
N LYS A 346 -2.00 8.92 9.96
CA LYS A 346 -2.75 9.39 11.12
C LYS A 346 -4.25 9.21 10.86
N ASP A 347 -4.97 8.63 11.83
CA ASP A 347 -6.41 8.46 11.73
C ASP A 347 -7.12 9.82 11.83
N SER A 348 -8.07 10.08 10.95
CA SER A 348 -8.89 11.30 10.94
C SER A 348 -9.74 11.45 12.21
N LYS A 349 -10.09 10.34 12.87
CA LYS A 349 -10.82 10.34 14.16
C LYS A 349 -10.01 10.93 15.30
N SER A 350 -8.67 10.86 15.24
CA SER A 350 -7.76 11.46 16.23
C SER A 350 -7.86 12.98 16.27
N ASN A 351 -7.91 13.62 15.10
CA ASN A 351 -8.09 15.07 14.95
C ASN A 351 -8.51 15.38 13.51
N PRO A 352 -9.78 15.73 13.27
CA PRO A 352 -10.30 15.97 11.92
C PRO A 352 -9.63 17.16 11.21
N ASN A 353 -9.08 18.12 11.97
CA ASN A 353 -8.41 19.30 11.44
C ASN A 353 -6.90 19.14 11.21
N SER A 354 -6.34 17.95 11.48
CA SER A 354 -4.91 17.71 11.35
C SER A 354 -4.68 16.33 10.74
N ARG A 355 -3.98 16.29 9.61
CA ARG A 355 -3.60 15.06 8.92
C ARG A 355 -2.08 14.98 8.83
N PHE A 356 -1.53 13.83 9.14
CA PHE A 356 -0.13 13.50 8.89
C PHE A 356 -0.07 12.17 8.13
N SER A 357 0.68 12.14 7.05
CA SER A 357 0.92 10.93 6.27
C SER A 357 2.35 10.92 5.75
N ALA A 358 2.93 9.73 5.70
CA ALA A 358 4.23 9.51 5.12
C ALA A 358 4.18 8.24 4.26
N SER A 359 4.78 8.31 3.09
CA SER A 359 5.05 7.19 2.20
C SER A 359 6.46 7.38 1.67
N VAL A 360 7.42 6.75 2.32
CA VAL A 360 8.83 6.89 2.02
C VAL A 360 9.32 5.60 1.36
N ASN A 361 9.98 5.74 0.22
CA ASN A 361 10.71 4.68 -0.46
C ASN A 361 11.93 5.31 -1.10
N LEU A 362 13.06 5.20 -0.43
CA LEU A 362 14.34 5.75 -0.88
C LEU A 362 15.44 4.71 -0.70
N GLY A 363 16.45 4.78 -1.53
CA GLY A 363 17.55 3.82 -1.48
C GLY A 363 18.51 3.95 -2.66
N SER A 364 19.44 3.04 -2.73
CA SER A 364 20.39 2.99 -3.85
C SER A 364 19.67 2.74 -5.18
N SER A 365 20.07 3.43 -6.24
CA SER A 365 19.49 3.26 -7.59
C SER A 365 19.58 1.83 -8.12
N THR A 366 20.56 1.06 -7.66
CA THR A 366 20.77 -0.34 -8.06
C THR A 366 19.97 -1.34 -7.23
N TYR A 367 19.30 -0.90 -6.14
CA TYR A 367 18.64 -1.79 -5.18
C TYR A 367 17.67 -2.77 -5.84
N PHE A 368 16.74 -2.32 -6.67
CA PHE A 368 15.75 -3.20 -7.30
C PHE A 368 16.33 -4.17 -8.34
N ARG A 369 17.55 -3.89 -8.82
CA ARG A 369 18.23 -4.75 -9.79
C ARG A 369 19.18 -5.75 -9.16
N GLU A 370 19.74 -5.44 -7.99
CA GLU A 370 20.86 -6.19 -7.40
C GLU A 370 20.56 -6.82 -6.05
N SER A 371 19.52 -6.40 -5.36
CA SER A 371 19.19 -6.90 -4.01
C SER A 371 19.01 -8.41 -3.96
N LEU A 372 19.48 -8.99 -2.86
CA LEU A 372 19.47 -10.44 -2.58
C LEU A 372 18.07 -11.06 -2.57
N ASN A 373 17.05 -10.28 -2.22
CA ASN A 373 15.67 -10.75 -2.04
C ASN A 373 14.67 -10.22 -3.09
N GLN A 374 15.16 -9.54 -4.14
CA GLN A 374 14.27 -9.09 -5.23
C GLN A 374 14.02 -10.20 -6.24
N ILE A 375 12.97 -10.97 -5.98
CA ILE A 375 12.51 -12.06 -6.85
C ILE A 375 11.53 -11.52 -7.91
N ASN A 376 10.90 -10.39 -7.61
CA ASN A 376 9.78 -9.89 -8.38
C ASN A 376 10.20 -9.08 -9.59
N THR A 377 9.81 -9.56 -10.76
CA THR A 377 10.09 -8.90 -12.04
C THR A 377 9.43 -7.51 -12.16
N GLY A 378 8.27 -7.31 -11.54
CA GLY A 378 7.60 -6.01 -11.51
C GLY A 378 8.44 -4.94 -10.81
N ASN A 379 9.04 -5.27 -9.67
CA ASN A 379 9.93 -4.35 -8.96
C ASN A 379 11.20 -4.02 -9.75
N PHE A 380 11.72 -5.00 -10.47
CA PHE A 380 12.88 -4.80 -11.33
C PHE A 380 12.62 -3.80 -12.47
N LEU A 381 11.41 -3.78 -13.02
CA LEU A 381 10.99 -2.84 -14.06
C LEU A 381 10.71 -1.43 -13.52
N ASN A 382 10.68 -1.27 -12.20
CA ASN A 382 10.43 0.02 -11.58
C ASN A 382 11.70 0.90 -11.64
N ASN A 383 11.65 1.91 -12.48
CA ASN A 383 12.75 2.87 -12.66
C ASN A 383 12.65 4.10 -11.75
N THR A 384 11.67 4.14 -10.86
CA THR A 384 11.41 5.32 -10.03
C THR A 384 11.20 4.94 -8.58
N LEU A 385 11.99 5.54 -7.68
CA LEU A 385 11.72 5.58 -6.25
C LEU A 385 11.04 6.90 -5.93
N SER A 386 9.96 6.86 -5.19
CA SER A 386 9.25 8.08 -4.79
C SER A 386 8.92 8.06 -3.30
N SER A 387 9.08 9.23 -2.68
CA SER A 387 8.75 9.44 -1.27
C SER A 387 7.96 10.72 -1.10
N SER A 388 7.02 10.70 -0.19
CA SER A 388 6.28 11.89 0.23
C SER A 388 5.99 11.82 1.72
N VAL A 389 6.24 12.93 2.39
CA VAL A 389 5.82 13.15 3.78
C VAL A 389 4.99 14.41 3.79
N SER A 390 3.82 14.38 4.37
CA SER A 390 2.91 15.54 4.37
C SER A 390 2.24 15.71 5.72
N TYR A 391 2.19 16.96 6.15
CA TYR A 391 1.42 17.44 7.29
C TYR A 391 0.45 18.51 6.81
N ALA A 392 -0.83 18.33 7.05
CA ALA A 392 -1.84 19.32 6.71
C ALA A 392 -2.66 19.69 7.95
N ARG A 393 -2.98 20.97 8.08
CA ARG A 393 -3.82 21.52 9.15
C ARG A 393 -4.83 22.49 8.59
N THR A 394 -6.07 22.28 8.95
CA THR A 394 -7.17 23.19 8.63
C THR A 394 -7.51 24.06 9.83
N PHE A 395 -7.57 25.37 9.63
CA PHE A 395 -8.05 26.35 10.60
C PHE A 395 -9.49 26.71 10.21
N PRO A 396 -10.50 26.19 10.93
CA PRO A 396 -11.89 26.27 10.48
C PRO A 396 -12.57 27.63 10.71
N LYS A 397 -11.90 28.60 11.37
CA LYS A 397 -12.44 29.94 11.53
C LYS A 397 -12.48 30.67 10.19
N TYR A 398 -13.57 31.39 9.93
CA TYR A 398 -13.73 32.09 8.67
C TYR A 398 -12.85 33.36 8.58
N PRO A 399 -12.15 33.56 7.45
CA PRO A 399 -12.02 32.61 6.35
C PRO A 399 -11.20 31.39 6.75
N SER A 400 -11.65 30.19 6.38
CA SER A 400 -10.88 29.00 6.69
C SER A 400 -9.55 28.99 5.94
N VAL A 401 -8.50 28.53 6.63
CA VAL A 401 -7.16 28.44 6.05
C VAL A 401 -6.69 26.99 6.15
N ASN A 402 -6.29 26.45 5.02
CA ASN A 402 -5.64 25.15 4.92
C ASN A 402 -4.14 25.37 4.75
N LEU A 403 -3.38 24.88 5.71
CA LEU A 403 -1.92 24.89 5.70
C LEU A 403 -1.41 23.49 5.46
N SER A 404 -0.48 23.32 4.55
CA SER A 404 0.23 22.07 4.34
C SER A 404 1.74 22.29 4.27
N LEU A 405 2.46 21.38 4.88
CA LEU A 405 3.91 21.26 4.81
C LEU A 405 4.21 19.87 4.28
N SER A 406 4.95 19.77 3.20
CA SER A 406 5.31 18.49 2.61
C SER A 406 6.76 18.42 2.21
N ALA A 407 7.27 17.21 2.14
CA ALA A 407 8.56 16.87 1.58
C ALA A 407 8.36 15.80 0.54
N SER A 408 8.97 15.94 -0.62
CA SER A 408 8.90 14.94 -1.68
C SER A 408 10.29 14.61 -2.21
N HIS A 409 10.43 13.35 -2.62
CA HIS A 409 11.62 12.81 -3.23
C HIS A 409 11.22 11.94 -4.41
N SER A 410 11.91 12.08 -5.53
CA SER A 410 11.74 11.25 -6.72
C SER A 410 13.12 10.95 -7.29
N GLN A 411 13.46 9.68 -7.40
CA GLN A 411 14.73 9.20 -7.87
C GLN A 411 14.53 8.34 -9.11
N ASN A 412 15.17 8.70 -10.21
CA ASN A 412 15.20 7.86 -11.40
C ASN A 412 16.40 6.91 -11.31
N THR A 413 16.12 5.62 -11.14
CA THR A 413 17.15 4.59 -10.91
C THR A 413 18.00 4.31 -12.15
N ARG A 414 17.53 4.66 -13.36
CA ARG A 414 18.27 4.47 -14.60
C ARG A 414 19.27 5.60 -14.86
N THR A 415 18.82 6.84 -14.67
CA THR A 415 19.69 8.05 -14.86
C THR A 415 20.44 8.42 -13.61
N GLN A 416 20.16 7.75 -12.49
CA GLN A 416 20.75 8.04 -11.16
C GLN A 416 20.56 9.49 -10.74
N THR A 417 19.40 10.07 -11.09
CA THR A 417 19.08 11.46 -10.75
C THR A 417 18.03 11.50 -9.66
N ILE A 418 18.26 12.32 -8.66
CA ILE A 418 17.37 12.56 -7.53
C ILE A 418 16.82 13.98 -7.64
N ASN A 419 15.49 14.08 -7.60
CA ASN A 419 14.78 15.35 -7.47
C ASN A 419 14.09 15.37 -6.11
N MET A 420 14.37 16.38 -5.33
CA MET A 420 13.77 16.57 -4.00
C MET A 420 13.15 17.95 -3.88
N THR A 421 12.05 18.01 -3.15
CA THR A 421 11.47 19.29 -2.71
C THR A 421 11.32 19.23 -1.19
N LEU A 422 12.15 20.00 -0.48
CA LEU A 422 12.34 19.95 0.97
C LEU A 422 12.51 21.36 1.57
N PRO A 423 11.50 21.95 2.21
CA PRO A 423 10.09 21.60 2.19
C PRO A 423 9.30 22.23 1.04
N THR A 424 8.06 21.77 0.82
CA THR A 424 7.00 22.54 0.18
C THR A 424 6.08 23.06 1.26
N PHE A 425 5.97 24.35 1.38
CA PHE A 425 4.99 25.04 2.22
C PHE A 425 3.84 25.50 1.35
N GLN A 426 2.60 25.24 1.74
CA GLN A 426 1.42 25.75 1.03
C GLN A 426 0.37 26.21 2.04
N ALA A 427 -0.14 27.41 1.83
CA ALA A 427 -1.29 27.91 2.57
C ALA A 427 -2.35 28.42 1.58
N ASN A 428 -3.56 27.94 1.76
CA ASN A 428 -4.72 28.33 0.95
C ASN A 428 -5.81 28.86 1.87
N MET A 429 -6.24 30.08 1.61
CA MET A 429 -7.37 30.70 2.27
C MET A 429 -8.64 30.36 1.49
N GLU A 430 -9.73 30.09 2.18
CA GLU A 430 -11.06 29.92 1.59
C GLU A 430 -11.46 31.14 0.76
N ARG A 431 -12.24 30.88 -0.30
CA ARG A 431 -12.77 31.92 -1.17
C ARG A 431 -13.68 32.87 -0.40
N ILE A 432 -13.39 34.15 -0.51
CA ILE A 432 -14.13 35.24 0.14
C ILE A 432 -15.00 35.94 -0.89
N TYR A 433 -16.23 36.28 -0.49
CA TYR A 433 -17.17 37.08 -1.26
C TYR A 433 -17.44 38.39 -0.50
N PRO A 434 -16.66 39.45 -0.76
CA PRO A 434 -16.70 40.66 0.07
C PRO A 434 -18.05 41.42 0.00
N PHE A 435 -18.77 41.30 -1.12
CA PHE A 435 -20.01 41.99 -1.36
C PHE A 435 -21.27 41.15 -1.18
N ALA A 436 -21.13 39.95 -0.68
CA ALA A 436 -22.26 39.04 -0.46
C ALA A 436 -22.41 38.66 1.02
N LYS A 437 -23.65 38.45 1.43
CA LYS A 437 -23.91 37.86 2.75
C LYS A 437 -23.30 36.47 2.82
N ARG A 438 -22.79 36.10 3.99
CA ARG A 438 -22.12 34.83 4.22
C ARG A 438 -23.01 33.62 3.91
N THR A 439 -24.33 33.78 4.19
CA THR A 439 -25.32 32.72 3.95
C THR A 439 -26.33 33.21 2.92
N GLY A 440 -26.82 32.31 2.05
CA GLY A 440 -27.79 32.61 1.02
C GLY A 440 -27.26 32.57 -0.41
N THR A 441 -28.15 32.65 -1.38
CA THR A 441 -27.83 32.67 -2.82
C THR A 441 -27.27 34.02 -3.24
N LYS A 442 -26.10 34.01 -3.90
CA LYS A 442 -25.46 35.20 -4.46
C LYS A 442 -26.09 35.55 -5.80
N LYS A 443 -26.45 36.81 -5.99
CA LYS A 443 -27.15 37.29 -7.20
C LYS A 443 -26.37 38.41 -7.90
N GLY A 444 -26.37 38.36 -9.24
CA GLY A 444 -25.78 39.42 -10.07
C GLY A 444 -24.25 39.42 -10.07
N ILE A 445 -23.66 40.47 -10.65
CA ILE A 445 -22.20 40.58 -10.88
C ILE A 445 -21.48 40.86 -9.57
N ILE A 446 -21.94 41.81 -8.79
CA ILE A 446 -21.25 42.34 -7.62
C ILE A 446 -21.13 41.31 -6.49
N GLN A 447 -22.25 40.63 -6.15
CA GLN A 447 -22.26 39.65 -5.08
C GLN A 447 -21.44 38.38 -5.41
N ASN A 448 -21.20 38.13 -6.70
CA ASN A 448 -20.38 37.01 -7.17
C ASN A 448 -18.89 37.38 -7.28
N ILE A 449 -18.50 38.63 -7.06
CA ILE A 449 -17.11 39.00 -6.96
C ILE A 449 -16.50 38.24 -5.78
N ASN A 450 -15.48 37.52 -6.07
CA ASN A 450 -14.78 36.70 -5.08
C ASN A 450 -13.27 36.73 -5.30
N PHE A 451 -12.53 36.56 -4.25
CA PHE A 451 -11.11 36.37 -4.30
C PHE A 451 -10.68 35.26 -3.34
N GLN A 452 -9.55 34.70 -3.62
CA GLN A 452 -8.86 33.68 -2.82
C GLN A 452 -7.41 34.09 -2.69
N TYR A 453 -6.77 33.75 -1.59
CA TYR A 453 -5.34 33.89 -1.45
C TYR A 453 -4.70 32.52 -1.29
N SER A 454 -3.62 32.30 -2.04
CA SER A 454 -2.79 31.10 -1.88
C SER A 454 -1.32 31.49 -1.94
N VAL A 455 -0.53 30.81 -1.12
CA VAL A 455 0.92 30.91 -1.16
C VAL A 455 1.51 29.51 -1.21
N ILE A 456 2.49 29.33 -2.08
CA ILE A 456 3.31 28.13 -2.15
C ILE A 456 4.78 28.54 -2.07
N GLY A 457 5.52 27.89 -1.17
CA GLY A 457 6.97 28.03 -1.05
C GLY A 457 7.65 26.68 -1.21
N GLU A 458 8.67 26.62 -2.01
CA GLU A 458 9.41 25.39 -2.27
C GLU A 458 10.91 25.63 -2.16
N ASN A 459 11.58 24.60 -1.66
CA ASN A 459 13.03 24.46 -1.78
C ASN A 459 13.30 23.18 -2.58
N ARG A 460 13.78 23.33 -3.82
CA ARG A 460 13.96 22.25 -4.79
C ARG A 460 15.44 21.97 -5.01
N LEU A 461 15.76 20.66 -4.96
CA LEU A 461 17.10 20.14 -5.20
C LEU A 461 17.05 19.12 -6.34
N GLN A 462 18.07 19.17 -7.19
CA GLN A 462 18.32 18.17 -8.21
C GLN A 462 19.79 17.77 -8.13
N MET A 463 20.06 16.47 -8.00
CA MET A 463 21.41 15.96 -7.79
C MET A 463 21.58 14.55 -8.36
N LYS A 464 22.80 14.06 -8.37
CA LYS A 464 23.14 12.67 -8.65
C LYS A 464 23.11 11.84 -7.36
N ASP A 465 22.98 10.53 -7.48
CA ASP A 465 23.01 9.57 -6.35
C ASP A 465 24.23 9.76 -5.45
N GLU A 466 25.37 10.06 -6.04
CA GLU A 466 26.66 10.24 -5.34
C GLU A 466 26.67 11.48 -4.43
N GLU A 467 25.88 12.48 -4.76
CA GLU A 467 25.75 13.74 -4.02
C GLU A 467 24.74 13.63 -2.87
N PHE A 468 23.94 12.57 -2.86
CA PHE A 468 22.89 12.37 -1.85
C PHE A 468 23.51 12.10 -0.47
N LEU A 469 23.16 12.91 0.52
CA LEU A 469 23.73 12.94 1.87
C LEU A 469 25.22 13.33 1.92
N ALA A 470 25.80 13.80 0.82
CA ALA A 470 27.15 14.34 0.82
C ALA A 470 27.19 15.77 1.41
N PRO A 471 28.34 16.22 1.94
CA PRO A 471 28.54 17.60 2.34
C PRO A 471 28.28 18.53 1.15
N GLY A 472 27.51 19.61 1.35
CA GLY A 472 27.19 20.55 0.27
C GLY A 472 25.93 20.17 -0.57
N MET A 473 25.20 19.12 -0.22
CA MET A 473 23.99 18.70 -0.93
C MET A 473 22.98 19.86 -1.16
N PHE A 474 22.92 20.83 -0.26
CA PHE A 474 22.00 21.96 -0.34
C PHE A 474 22.57 23.20 -1.06
N ASP A 475 23.83 23.19 -1.51
CA ASP A 475 24.45 24.36 -2.11
C ASP A 475 23.80 24.79 -3.43
N ASN A 476 23.22 23.82 -4.16
CA ASN A 476 22.52 24.05 -5.42
C ASN A 476 20.97 24.07 -5.24
N ALA A 477 20.51 24.25 -4.01
CA ALA A 477 19.07 24.28 -3.71
C ALA A 477 18.44 25.59 -4.21
N LYS A 478 17.39 25.49 -5.01
CA LYS A 478 16.60 26.61 -5.48
C LYS A 478 15.39 26.83 -4.59
N SER A 479 15.30 28.02 -3.99
CA SER A 479 14.20 28.38 -3.07
C SER A 479 13.37 29.52 -3.65
N GLY A 480 12.08 29.49 -3.39
CA GLY A 480 11.19 30.57 -3.78
C GLY A 480 9.81 30.46 -3.17
N PHE A 481 9.08 31.58 -3.20
CA PHE A 481 7.67 31.64 -2.84
C PHE A 481 6.86 32.22 -3.98
N LYS A 482 5.65 31.74 -4.16
CA LYS A 482 4.68 32.25 -5.10
C LYS A 482 3.36 32.53 -4.39
N HIS A 483 2.94 33.80 -4.45
CA HIS A 483 1.67 34.27 -3.95
C HIS A 483 0.70 34.42 -5.10
N GLN A 484 -0.55 33.97 -4.96
CA GLN A 484 -1.56 34.09 -5.98
C GLN A 484 -2.86 34.64 -5.40
N ILE A 485 -3.44 35.62 -6.11
CA ILE A 485 -4.72 36.23 -5.76
C ILE A 485 -5.61 36.25 -7.02
N PRO A 486 -6.33 35.14 -7.32
CA PRO A 486 -7.37 35.17 -8.34
C PRO A 486 -8.58 35.97 -7.86
N ILE A 487 -9.05 36.91 -8.68
CA ILE A 487 -10.26 37.66 -8.47
C ILE A 487 -11.20 37.33 -9.62
N ASN A 488 -12.39 36.80 -9.29
CA ASN A 488 -13.32 36.33 -10.30
C ASN A 488 -14.73 36.78 -10.01
N THR A 489 -15.52 36.94 -11.08
CA THR A 489 -16.97 37.03 -10.99
C THR A 489 -17.64 36.28 -12.12
N SER A 490 -18.86 35.82 -11.91
CA SER A 490 -19.65 35.17 -12.94
C SER A 490 -21.12 35.59 -12.84
N PHE A 491 -21.76 35.72 -13.99
CA PHE A 491 -23.15 36.13 -14.08
C PHE A 491 -23.80 35.54 -15.33
N LYS A 492 -25.11 35.41 -15.28
CA LYS A 492 -25.90 34.91 -16.41
C LYS A 492 -26.54 36.03 -17.16
N VAL A 493 -26.46 35.98 -18.49
CA VAL A 493 -27.16 36.90 -19.40
C VAL A 493 -28.18 36.07 -20.21
N ALA A 494 -29.36 36.62 -20.41
CA ALA A 494 -30.47 35.99 -21.15
C ALA A 494 -30.76 34.54 -20.71
N LYS A 495 -30.56 34.22 -19.44
CA LYS A 495 -30.73 32.87 -18.81
C LYS A 495 -29.84 31.76 -19.37
N HIS A 496 -29.31 31.87 -20.59
CA HIS A 496 -28.62 30.81 -21.31
C HIS A 496 -27.09 30.97 -21.38
N PHE A 497 -26.61 32.20 -21.30
CA PHE A 497 -25.19 32.50 -21.39
C PHE A 497 -24.60 32.77 -20.01
N ASN A 498 -23.59 32.01 -19.65
CA ASN A 498 -22.83 32.23 -18.44
C ASN A 498 -21.54 32.98 -18.79
N PHE A 499 -21.42 34.19 -18.32
CA PHE A 499 -20.25 35.04 -18.45
C PHE A 499 -19.37 34.91 -17.21
N SER A 500 -18.07 34.78 -17.41
CA SER A 500 -17.06 34.83 -16.36
C SER A 500 -16.03 35.89 -16.71
N VAL A 501 -15.65 36.70 -15.75
CA VAL A 501 -14.57 37.68 -15.88
C VAL A 501 -13.69 37.54 -14.67
N GLY A 502 -12.40 37.54 -14.89
CA GLY A 502 -11.44 37.36 -13.80
C GLY A 502 -10.07 37.97 -14.13
N GLY A 503 -9.30 38.09 -13.09
CA GLY A 503 -7.88 38.40 -13.14
C GLY A 503 -7.14 37.59 -12.13
N ASN A 504 -5.91 37.26 -12.41
CA ASN A 504 -5.03 36.60 -11.48
C ASN A 504 -3.78 37.49 -11.27
N TYR A 505 -3.51 37.82 -10.02
CA TYR A 505 -2.29 38.49 -9.62
C TYR A 505 -1.36 37.47 -8.98
N GLU A 506 -0.12 37.43 -9.43
CA GLU A 506 0.93 36.54 -8.96
C GLU A 506 2.16 37.36 -8.58
N ASP A 507 2.67 37.19 -7.37
CA ASP A 507 3.91 37.74 -6.87
C ASP A 507 4.87 36.61 -6.54
N THR A 508 6.04 36.61 -7.15
CA THR A 508 7.05 35.55 -7.01
C THR A 508 8.27 36.11 -6.32
N TRP A 509 8.66 35.47 -5.21
CA TRP A 509 9.85 35.78 -4.43
C TRP A 509 10.93 34.75 -4.74
N VAL A 510 12.12 35.23 -5.02
CA VAL A 510 13.29 34.41 -5.31
C VAL A 510 14.42 34.79 -4.37
N PHE A 511 15.30 33.84 -4.09
CA PHE A 511 16.47 34.04 -3.23
C PHE A 511 17.79 33.96 -4.01
N GLU A 512 17.69 33.83 -5.32
CA GLU A 512 18.78 33.76 -6.24
C GLU A 512 18.36 34.38 -7.58
N THR A 513 19.20 35.20 -8.13
CA THR A 513 19.06 35.79 -9.46
C THR A 513 20.34 35.56 -10.24
N ILE A 514 20.30 35.80 -11.55
CA ILE A 514 21.47 35.72 -12.41
C ILE A 514 21.76 37.05 -13.05
N LYS A 515 23.05 37.27 -13.34
CA LYS A 515 23.53 38.33 -14.21
C LYS A 515 24.26 37.69 -15.37
N LYS A 516 23.84 38.00 -16.60
CA LYS A 516 24.57 37.63 -17.81
C LYS A 516 25.69 38.64 -17.98
N ASN A 517 26.83 38.14 -18.39
CA ASN A 517 27.98 38.96 -18.70
C ASN A 517 28.10 39.12 -20.23
N ASP A 518 28.69 40.24 -20.68
CA ASP A 518 28.91 40.52 -22.09
C ASP A 518 29.93 39.57 -22.71
N TYR A 519 29.96 39.56 -24.04
CA TYR A 519 30.97 38.86 -24.83
C TYR A 519 32.38 39.32 -24.44
N ASP A 520 33.26 38.38 -24.15
CA ASP A 520 34.65 38.64 -23.83
C ASP A 520 35.52 38.40 -25.09
N PRO A 521 36.14 39.42 -25.66
CA PRO A 521 36.98 39.25 -26.83
C PRO A 521 38.21 38.36 -26.60
N GLN A 522 38.67 38.22 -25.34
CA GLN A 522 39.84 37.40 -25.02
C GLN A 522 39.48 35.92 -24.95
N LEU A 523 38.25 35.62 -24.54
CA LEU A 523 37.71 34.25 -24.46
C LEU A 523 36.98 33.80 -25.75
N GLU A 524 36.81 34.73 -26.71
CA GLU A 524 36.00 34.54 -27.95
C GLU A 524 34.64 33.91 -27.66
N SER A 525 34.04 34.20 -26.50
CA SER A 525 32.80 33.66 -26.04
C SER A 525 32.12 34.57 -25.02
N VAL A 526 30.84 34.32 -24.81
CA VAL A 526 30.10 34.99 -23.72
C VAL A 526 30.68 34.53 -22.39
N ALA A 527 31.09 35.47 -21.54
CA ALA A 527 31.58 35.16 -20.21
C ALA A 527 30.54 34.44 -19.36
N ALA A 528 30.99 33.62 -18.41
CA ALA A 528 30.10 32.85 -17.54
C ALA A 528 29.15 33.77 -16.79
N GLN A 529 27.89 33.34 -16.67
CA GLN A 529 26.90 34.08 -15.88
C GLN A 529 27.24 34.06 -14.38
N ASP A 530 26.97 35.16 -13.70
CA ASP A 530 27.11 35.27 -12.27
C ASP A 530 25.79 34.90 -11.57
N THR A 531 25.90 34.20 -10.48
CA THR A 531 24.74 33.87 -9.59
C THR A 531 24.80 34.81 -8.40
N ILE A 532 23.75 35.64 -8.25
CA ILE A 532 23.61 36.61 -7.17
C ILE A 532 22.63 36.05 -6.15
N ARG A 533 23.15 35.76 -4.97
CA ARG A 533 22.30 35.28 -3.85
C ARG A 533 21.75 36.48 -3.08
N GLY A 534 20.43 36.50 -2.88
CA GLY A 534 19.73 37.55 -2.19
C GLY A 534 18.22 37.49 -2.49
N PHE A 535 17.47 38.24 -1.72
CA PHE A 535 16.04 38.36 -1.94
C PHE A 535 15.74 39.31 -3.09
N ASP A 536 14.93 38.84 -4.05
CA ASP A 536 14.33 39.68 -5.10
C ASP A 536 12.92 39.16 -5.41
N ARG A 537 12.14 39.94 -6.13
CA ARG A 537 10.76 39.56 -6.50
C ARG A 537 10.33 40.12 -7.84
N PHE A 538 9.40 39.44 -8.47
CA PHE A 538 8.69 39.98 -9.63
C PHE A 538 7.20 39.66 -9.52
N ASN A 539 6.40 40.54 -10.10
CA ASN A 539 4.97 40.32 -10.19
C ASN A 539 4.54 40.16 -11.64
N LYS A 540 3.52 39.37 -11.84
CA LYS A 540 2.82 39.20 -13.12
C LYS A 540 1.32 39.11 -12.88
N TYR A 541 0.55 39.53 -13.88
CA TYR A 541 -0.90 39.45 -13.81
C TYR A 541 -1.47 39.15 -15.19
N ASN A 542 -2.65 38.57 -15.20
CA ASN A 542 -3.41 38.31 -16.42
C ASN A 542 -4.87 38.55 -16.19
N TYR A 543 -5.56 38.89 -17.25
CA TYR A 543 -7.01 39.09 -17.30
C TYR A 543 -7.62 37.99 -18.16
N SER A 544 -8.85 37.60 -17.82
CA SER A 544 -9.61 36.63 -18.59
C SER A 544 -11.09 36.97 -18.61
N ALA A 545 -11.70 36.78 -19.77
CA ALA A 545 -13.15 36.86 -19.92
C ALA A 545 -13.64 35.64 -20.70
N GLY A 546 -14.73 35.05 -20.28
CA GLY A 546 -15.24 33.85 -20.93
C GLY A 546 -16.74 33.83 -20.99
N VAL A 547 -17.29 33.25 -22.04
CA VAL A 547 -18.69 32.95 -22.20
C VAL A 547 -18.88 31.48 -22.47
N SER A 548 -19.84 30.88 -21.78
CA SER A 548 -20.24 29.49 -21.99
C SER A 548 -21.76 29.35 -22.08
N THR A 549 -22.19 28.43 -22.90
CA THR A 549 -23.61 28.08 -23.04
C THR A 549 -23.80 26.59 -23.18
N THR A 550 -24.98 26.11 -22.84
CA THR A 550 -25.38 24.73 -23.04
C THR A 550 -26.58 24.68 -23.95
N LEU A 551 -26.41 23.99 -25.08
CA LEU A 551 -27.47 23.75 -26.05
C LEU A 551 -27.97 22.32 -25.90
N TYR A 552 -29.27 22.15 -25.99
CA TYR A 552 -29.90 20.84 -25.90
C TYR A 552 -30.66 20.56 -27.20
N GLY A 553 -30.36 19.45 -27.85
CA GLY A 553 -31.12 18.87 -28.94
C GLY A 553 -31.76 17.58 -28.46
N ILE A 554 -33.05 17.41 -28.72
CA ILE A 554 -33.79 16.17 -28.48
C ILE A 554 -34.41 15.77 -29.80
N PHE A 555 -34.12 14.54 -30.22
CA PHE A 555 -34.64 13.95 -31.44
C PHE A 555 -35.47 12.73 -31.03
N ASP A 556 -36.76 12.80 -31.18
CA ASP A 556 -37.67 11.71 -30.84
C ASP A 556 -37.97 10.89 -32.09
N PHE A 557 -37.99 9.56 -31.95
CA PHE A 557 -38.30 8.59 -32.98
C PHE A 557 -39.69 7.98 -32.77
N LYS A 558 -40.14 7.19 -33.73
CA LYS A 558 -41.44 6.51 -33.63
C LYS A 558 -41.49 5.60 -32.40
N GLU A 559 -42.69 5.44 -31.84
CA GLU A 559 -42.93 4.65 -30.65
C GLU A 559 -42.48 3.19 -30.79
N ASP A 560 -42.53 2.61 -31.99
CA ASP A 560 -42.05 1.25 -32.22
C ASP A 560 -40.55 1.11 -32.43
N ALA A 561 -39.84 2.22 -32.54
CA ALA A 561 -38.40 2.18 -32.77
C ALA A 561 -37.65 1.67 -31.51
N LYS A 562 -36.54 0.94 -31.74
CA LYS A 562 -35.63 0.50 -30.65
C LYS A 562 -35.04 1.67 -29.90
N ILE A 563 -34.71 2.75 -30.61
CA ILE A 563 -34.26 4.03 -30.01
C ILE A 563 -35.47 4.93 -29.95
N LYS A 564 -35.87 5.33 -28.73
CA LYS A 564 -37.04 6.20 -28.49
C LYS A 564 -36.69 7.66 -28.72
N SER A 565 -35.56 8.11 -28.18
CA SER A 565 -35.08 9.46 -28.36
C SER A 565 -33.55 9.52 -28.22
N ILE A 566 -32.96 10.52 -28.92
CA ILE A 566 -31.56 10.89 -28.76
C ILE A 566 -31.50 12.29 -28.17
N ARG A 567 -30.78 12.45 -27.06
CA ARG A 567 -30.47 13.74 -26.45
C ARG A 567 -29.05 14.11 -26.75
N HIS A 568 -28.85 15.21 -27.46
CA HIS A 568 -27.54 15.81 -27.71
C HIS A 568 -27.38 17.06 -26.83
N VAL A 569 -26.37 17.06 -25.98
CA VAL A 569 -26.00 18.19 -25.14
C VAL A 569 -24.69 18.76 -25.62
N ILE A 570 -24.69 20.03 -26.02
CA ILE A 570 -23.50 20.74 -26.50
C ILE A 570 -23.17 21.83 -25.49
N ASN A 571 -22.00 21.75 -24.88
CA ASN A 571 -21.43 22.81 -24.06
C ASN A 571 -20.36 23.54 -24.87
N ALA A 572 -20.67 24.73 -25.31
CA ALA A 572 -19.74 25.60 -26.01
C ALA A 572 -19.16 26.64 -25.04
N ASN A 573 -17.85 26.85 -25.12
CA ASN A 573 -17.18 27.90 -24.37
C ASN A 573 -16.16 28.62 -25.24
N VAL A 574 -16.10 29.93 -25.09
CA VAL A 574 -15.10 30.80 -25.67
C VAL A 574 -14.52 31.62 -24.54
N SER A 575 -13.20 31.69 -24.46
CA SER A 575 -12.51 32.50 -23.46
C SER A 575 -11.38 33.31 -24.08
N TYR A 576 -11.28 34.55 -23.65
CA TYR A 576 -10.21 35.45 -23.96
C TYR A 576 -9.28 35.56 -22.75
N SER A 577 -7.98 35.53 -22.96
CA SER A 577 -6.97 35.73 -21.93
C SER A 577 -5.90 36.68 -22.45
N GLU A 578 -5.52 37.64 -21.60
CA GLU A 578 -4.49 38.64 -21.89
C GLU A 578 -3.51 38.71 -20.73
N SER A 579 -2.21 38.70 -21.04
CA SER A 579 -1.13 38.99 -20.14
C SER A 579 -0.31 40.12 -20.75
N PRO A 580 -0.10 41.26 -20.05
CA PRO A 580 0.70 42.34 -20.55
C PRO A 580 2.18 41.94 -20.66
N SER A 581 2.98 42.81 -21.33
CA SER A 581 4.45 42.70 -21.33
C SER A 581 5.00 43.00 -19.93
N PHE A 582 6.02 42.24 -19.53
CA PHE A 582 6.80 42.48 -18.33
C PHE A 582 8.27 42.77 -18.67
N GLU A 583 8.52 43.50 -19.79
CA GLU A 583 9.82 43.93 -20.29
C GLU A 583 10.66 44.64 -19.22
N LYS A 584 10.03 45.33 -18.26
CA LYS A 584 10.70 45.98 -17.12
C LYS A 584 11.60 45.05 -16.26
N TYR A 585 11.50 43.76 -16.44
CA TYR A 585 12.32 42.75 -15.76
C TYR A 585 13.38 42.14 -16.65
N TYR A 586 13.62 42.75 -17.83
CA TYR A 586 14.60 42.30 -18.80
C TYR A 586 15.68 43.31 -18.96
N ASP A 587 16.89 42.82 -19.13
CA ASP A 587 18.10 43.53 -19.45
C ASP A 587 18.71 42.93 -20.73
N GLU A 588 19.60 43.65 -21.40
CA GLU A 588 20.31 43.16 -22.59
C GLU A 588 21.78 42.84 -22.25
N TYR A 589 22.37 41.90 -22.97
CA TYR A 589 23.80 41.60 -22.92
C TYR A 589 24.34 41.29 -24.31
N ILE A 590 25.60 41.61 -24.55
CA ILE A 590 26.28 41.43 -25.82
C ILE A 590 26.67 39.96 -26.00
N ILE A 591 26.33 39.38 -27.16
CA ILE A 591 26.49 37.94 -27.41
C ILE A 591 27.68 37.61 -28.33
N ASP A 592 28.17 38.55 -29.10
CA ASP A 592 29.23 38.35 -30.08
C ASP A 592 30.11 39.58 -30.27
N ALA A 593 31.18 39.44 -31.07
CA ALA A 593 32.13 40.48 -31.40
C ALA A 593 31.56 41.62 -32.28
N ASP A 594 30.42 41.36 -32.96
CA ASP A 594 29.73 42.34 -33.80
C ASP A 594 28.83 43.29 -32.98
N GLY A 595 28.74 43.06 -31.64
CA GLY A 595 27.95 43.87 -30.73
C GLY A 595 26.44 43.52 -30.74
N ASN A 596 26.05 42.36 -31.29
CA ASN A 596 24.65 41.93 -31.21
C ASN A 596 24.25 41.70 -29.77
N THR A 597 23.05 42.17 -29.41
CA THR A 597 22.51 42.02 -28.05
C THR A 597 21.43 40.97 -27.97
N ARG A 598 21.20 40.45 -26.77
CA ARG A 598 20.14 39.53 -26.48
C ARG A 598 19.51 39.84 -25.14
N ASP A 599 18.15 39.82 -25.12
CA ASP A 599 17.39 40.03 -23.90
C ASP A 599 17.53 38.83 -22.96
N TYR A 600 17.67 39.11 -21.67
CA TYR A 600 17.60 38.15 -20.62
C TYR A 600 16.88 38.71 -19.40
N THR A 601 16.39 37.87 -18.54
CA THR A 601 15.85 38.29 -17.24
C THR A 601 16.67 37.72 -16.12
N ARG A 602 16.96 38.50 -15.08
CA ARG A 602 17.63 38.01 -13.88
C ARG A 602 16.86 36.92 -13.15
N PHE A 603 15.59 36.71 -13.50
CA PHE A 603 14.71 35.66 -12.98
C PHE A 603 14.65 34.37 -13.84
N GLU A 604 15.58 34.20 -14.77
CA GLU A 604 15.58 33.05 -15.71
C GLU A 604 15.62 31.72 -15.00
N THR A 605 16.26 31.61 -13.84
CA THR A 605 16.41 30.41 -13.01
C THR A 605 15.31 30.24 -11.96
N SER A 606 14.29 31.14 -11.94
CA SER A 606 13.21 31.07 -10.95
C SER A 606 12.45 29.75 -11.00
N LEU A 607 12.09 29.18 -9.84
CA LEU A 607 11.30 27.95 -9.70
C LEU A 607 9.91 28.05 -10.32
N TYR A 608 9.32 29.22 -10.33
CA TYR A 608 7.94 29.46 -10.77
C TYR A 608 7.85 30.11 -12.14
N GLY A 609 8.89 29.93 -12.96
CA GLY A 609 8.98 30.53 -14.29
C GLY A 609 9.34 32.01 -14.25
N ARG A 610 9.64 32.52 -15.40
CA ARG A 610 10.06 33.93 -15.60
C ARG A 610 8.86 34.79 -16.01
N PRO A 611 8.93 36.15 -15.80
CA PRO A 611 7.97 37.05 -16.40
C PRO A 611 8.08 37.02 -17.93
N GLY A 612 7.00 37.16 -18.66
CA GLY A 612 7.00 37.18 -20.13
C GLY A 612 7.48 38.54 -20.65
N ILE A 613 8.44 38.57 -21.58
CA ILE A 613 8.87 39.84 -22.21
C ILE A 613 7.74 40.39 -23.08
N ASN A 614 7.09 39.55 -23.88
CA ASN A 614 6.08 39.98 -24.83
C ASN A 614 4.67 39.93 -24.22
N LYS A 615 3.83 40.85 -24.68
CA LYS A 615 2.39 40.77 -24.45
C LYS A 615 1.84 39.47 -25.05
N SER A 616 0.89 38.84 -24.35
CA SER A 616 0.23 37.61 -24.84
C SER A 616 -1.27 37.79 -24.81
N ARG A 617 -1.92 37.60 -25.95
CA ARG A 617 -3.38 37.61 -26.08
C ARG A 617 -3.82 36.35 -26.82
N SER A 618 -4.78 35.64 -26.24
CA SER A 618 -5.29 34.42 -26.86
C SER A 618 -6.77 34.23 -26.67
N MET A 619 -7.44 33.67 -27.66
CA MET A 619 -8.80 33.19 -27.58
C MET A 619 -8.79 31.66 -27.58
N SER A 620 -9.45 31.03 -26.58
CA SER A 620 -9.59 29.59 -26.50
C SER A 620 -11.03 29.20 -26.77
N PHE A 621 -11.18 28.15 -27.58
CA PHE A 621 -12.48 27.61 -28.01
C PHE A 621 -12.60 26.17 -27.50
N GLY A 622 -13.67 25.85 -26.81
CA GLY A 622 -13.98 24.52 -26.34
C GLY A 622 -15.40 24.12 -26.74
N LEU A 623 -15.56 22.90 -27.21
CA LEU A 623 -16.84 22.32 -27.55
C LEU A 623 -16.93 20.92 -26.97
N ARG A 624 -17.79 20.75 -25.97
CA ARG A 624 -18.04 19.46 -25.37
C ARG A 624 -19.39 18.94 -25.79
N ASN A 625 -19.43 17.73 -26.31
CA ASN A 625 -20.64 17.07 -26.76
C ASN A 625 -20.89 15.82 -25.91
N THR A 626 -22.14 15.64 -25.47
CA THR A 626 -22.61 14.41 -24.82
C THR A 626 -23.85 13.93 -25.58
N ILE A 627 -23.83 12.67 -26.01
CA ILE A 627 -24.93 12.06 -26.74
C ILE A 627 -25.45 10.89 -25.90
N GLU A 628 -26.71 10.99 -25.53
CA GLU A 628 -27.45 9.97 -24.77
C GLU A 628 -28.64 9.49 -25.60
N ALA A 629 -28.95 8.20 -25.54
CA ALA A 629 -30.15 7.66 -26.14
C ALA A 629 -31.06 7.01 -25.09
N LYS A 630 -32.35 7.14 -25.28
CA LYS A 630 -33.35 6.30 -24.63
C LYS A 630 -33.68 5.13 -25.55
N ILE A 631 -33.46 3.93 -25.10
CA ILE A 631 -33.77 2.70 -25.84
C ILE A 631 -34.91 1.96 -25.15
N ARG A 632 -35.63 1.14 -25.90
CA ARG A 632 -36.62 0.21 -25.34
C ARG A 632 -35.87 -0.74 -24.42
N ASP A 633 -36.34 -0.90 -23.18
CA ASP A 633 -35.74 -1.88 -22.28
C ASP A 633 -36.02 -3.29 -22.84
N PRO A 634 -35.00 -4.17 -22.86
CA PRO A 634 -35.20 -5.58 -23.17
C PRO A 634 -36.14 -6.29 -22.21
N ASP A 635 -36.24 -5.81 -20.97
CA ASP A 635 -37.20 -6.31 -19.99
C ASP A 635 -38.59 -5.78 -20.31
N THR A 636 -39.47 -6.69 -20.70
CA THR A 636 -40.87 -6.36 -21.06
C THR A 636 -41.72 -5.86 -19.89
N LEU A 637 -41.24 -6.01 -18.65
CA LEU A 637 -41.91 -5.52 -17.43
C LEU A 637 -41.47 -4.10 -17.05
N ALA A 638 -40.39 -3.58 -17.67
CA ALA A 638 -39.92 -2.23 -17.37
C ALA A 638 -40.83 -1.17 -17.99
N THR A 639 -41.38 -0.29 -17.17
CA THR A 639 -42.28 0.80 -17.57
C THR A 639 -41.54 1.99 -18.14
N GLU A 640 -40.23 2.15 -17.88
CA GLU A 640 -39.42 3.27 -18.36
C GLU A 640 -38.34 2.81 -19.34
N PRO A 641 -38.08 3.60 -20.42
CA PRO A 641 -37.02 3.28 -21.37
C PRO A 641 -35.63 3.44 -20.72
N LYS A 642 -34.75 2.49 -21.02
CA LYS A 642 -33.36 2.48 -20.54
C LYS A 642 -32.57 3.62 -21.16
N LYS A 643 -31.85 4.41 -20.34
CA LYS A 643 -30.94 5.47 -20.79
C LYS A 643 -29.53 4.93 -21.00
N ILE A 644 -29.00 5.08 -22.20
CA ILE A 644 -27.61 4.73 -22.53
C ILE A 644 -26.84 5.96 -22.99
N LYS A 645 -25.57 6.04 -22.62
CA LYS A 645 -24.65 7.08 -23.12
C LYS A 645 -23.94 6.54 -24.36
N ILE A 646 -24.19 7.15 -25.53
CA ILE A 646 -23.51 6.77 -26.78
C ILE A 646 -22.12 7.37 -26.82
N LEU A 647 -21.99 8.67 -26.51
CA LEU A 647 -20.74 9.39 -26.43
C LEU A 647 -20.70 10.19 -25.12
N ASN A 648 -19.69 9.91 -24.33
CA ASN A 648 -19.48 10.65 -23.10
C ASN A 648 -18.30 11.61 -23.28
N ASN A 649 -18.59 12.91 -23.23
CA ASN A 649 -17.58 13.97 -23.30
C ASN A 649 -16.73 13.98 -24.58
N LEU A 650 -17.34 13.95 -25.77
CA LEU A 650 -16.61 14.28 -27.00
C LEU A 650 -16.21 15.75 -26.95
N ASN A 651 -14.96 16.01 -26.66
CA ASN A 651 -14.42 17.33 -26.42
C ASN A 651 -13.47 17.74 -27.56
N PHE A 652 -13.69 18.93 -28.11
CA PHE A 652 -12.78 19.60 -29.03
C PHE A 652 -12.24 20.87 -28.36
N SER A 653 -10.96 21.12 -28.46
CA SER A 653 -10.34 22.35 -27.95
C SER A 653 -9.24 22.85 -28.88
N THR A 654 -9.21 24.18 -29.06
CA THR A 654 -8.18 24.88 -29.81
C THR A 654 -8.01 26.28 -29.26
N SER A 655 -6.95 26.97 -29.64
CA SER A 655 -6.74 28.36 -29.30
C SER A 655 -6.19 29.14 -30.48
N TYR A 656 -6.49 30.43 -30.52
CA TYR A 656 -6.00 31.39 -31.46
C TYR A 656 -5.13 32.42 -30.76
N ASN A 657 -3.88 32.54 -31.17
CA ASN A 657 -2.94 33.54 -30.64
C ASN A 657 -3.10 34.82 -31.42
N LEU A 658 -3.49 35.90 -30.75
CA LEU A 658 -3.74 37.20 -31.36
C LEU A 658 -2.42 38.01 -31.59
N GLU A 659 -1.36 37.70 -30.85
CA GLU A 659 -0.07 38.40 -30.93
C GLU A 659 0.90 37.71 -31.88
N ALA A 660 0.71 36.45 -32.23
CA ALA A 660 1.62 35.76 -33.13
C ALA A 660 1.50 36.28 -34.55
N ASP A 661 2.61 36.50 -35.22
CA ASP A 661 2.69 36.91 -36.64
C ASP A 661 2.37 35.74 -37.58
N SER A 662 2.67 34.53 -37.14
CA SER A 662 2.47 33.29 -37.92
C SER A 662 1.92 32.17 -37.05
N LEU A 663 1.31 31.12 -37.66
CA LEU A 663 0.82 29.94 -37.01
C LEU A 663 -0.14 30.23 -35.82
N ARG A 664 -1.03 31.21 -36.01
CA ARG A 664 -1.93 31.72 -34.97
C ARG A 664 -2.86 30.71 -34.34
N TRP A 665 -3.30 29.70 -35.12
CA TRP A 665 -4.12 28.60 -34.60
C TRP A 665 -3.27 27.49 -33.96
N SER A 666 -3.65 27.09 -32.76
CA SER A 666 -3.12 25.83 -32.18
C SER A 666 -3.78 24.61 -32.81
N PRO A 667 -3.13 23.46 -32.80
CA PRO A 667 -3.78 22.22 -33.23
C PRO A 667 -5.09 21.97 -32.43
N VAL A 668 -6.13 21.49 -33.14
CA VAL A 668 -7.38 21.06 -32.53
C VAL A 668 -7.15 19.73 -31.85
N ARG A 669 -7.41 19.66 -30.55
CA ARG A 669 -7.36 18.44 -29.76
C ARG A 669 -8.76 17.88 -29.60
N MET A 670 -8.91 16.60 -29.93
CA MET A 670 -10.13 15.84 -29.73
C MET A 670 -9.89 14.79 -28.65
N SER A 671 -10.82 14.63 -27.73
CA SER A 671 -10.83 13.54 -26.78
C SER A 671 -12.26 13.07 -26.51
N THR A 672 -12.44 11.77 -26.39
CA THR A 672 -13.75 11.19 -26.06
C THR A 672 -13.60 9.86 -25.33
N VAL A 673 -14.65 9.50 -24.61
CA VAL A 673 -14.83 8.18 -24.01
C VAL A 673 -16.13 7.60 -24.55
N ILE A 674 -16.03 6.43 -25.19
CA ILE A 674 -17.17 5.68 -25.69
C ILE A 674 -17.45 4.55 -24.70
N PRO A 675 -18.49 4.66 -23.87
CA PRO A 675 -18.89 3.59 -22.99
C PRO A 675 -19.70 2.56 -23.75
N LEU A 676 -19.31 1.30 -23.67
CA LEU A 676 -20.01 0.17 -24.28
C LEU A 676 -20.34 -0.88 -23.19
N LEU A 677 -21.32 -1.76 -23.49
CA LEU A 677 -21.69 -2.86 -22.61
C LEU A 677 -22.02 -2.41 -21.18
N ASP A 678 -22.88 -1.41 -21.02
CA ASP A 678 -23.28 -0.84 -19.73
C ASP A 678 -22.08 -0.33 -18.88
N ASN A 679 -21.15 0.39 -19.52
CA ASN A 679 -19.89 0.92 -18.96
C ASN A 679 -18.83 -0.13 -18.60
N LYS A 680 -19.03 -1.39 -18.92
CA LYS A 680 -18.03 -2.44 -18.71
C LYS A 680 -16.84 -2.32 -19.65
N LEU A 681 -17.02 -1.72 -20.83
CA LEU A 681 -15.96 -1.43 -21.80
C LEU A 681 -15.95 0.07 -22.09
N ASN A 682 -14.86 0.74 -21.75
CA ASN A 682 -14.65 2.15 -22.07
C ASN A 682 -13.52 2.30 -23.07
N ILE A 683 -13.85 2.83 -24.26
CA ILE A 683 -12.85 3.14 -25.29
C ILE A 683 -12.49 4.62 -25.16
N ASN A 684 -11.26 4.89 -24.77
CA ASN A 684 -10.71 6.24 -24.71
C ASN A 684 -10.02 6.56 -26.04
N LEU A 685 -10.49 7.59 -26.72
CA LEU A 685 -9.94 8.07 -27.98
C LEU A 685 -9.40 9.48 -27.83
N GLY A 686 -8.24 9.74 -28.34
CA GLY A 686 -7.67 11.08 -28.46
C GLY A 686 -7.09 11.28 -29.85
N ALA A 687 -7.21 12.49 -30.38
CA ALA A 687 -6.58 12.84 -31.67
C ALA A 687 -6.19 14.33 -31.66
N THR A 688 -5.15 14.63 -32.39
CA THR A 688 -4.68 16.00 -32.62
C THR A 688 -4.71 16.29 -34.10
N PHE A 689 -5.35 17.40 -34.47
CA PHE A 689 -5.56 17.86 -35.83
C PHE A 689 -4.91 19.22 -36.01
N ASP A 690 -3.94 19.32 -36.91
CA ASP A 690 -3.27 20.57 -37.23
C ASP A 690 -3.93 21.25 -38.44
N PRO A 691 -4.35 22.52 -38.33
CA PRO A 691 -4.91 23.25 -39.46
C PRO A 691 -3.85 23.67 -40.50
N TYR A 692 -2.54 23.63 -40.15
CA TYR A 692 -1.47 24.09 -41.01
C TYR A 692 -0.79 22.95 -41.79
N SER A 693 -0.28 23.32 -42.96
CA SER A 693 0.58 22.46 -43.78
C SER A 693 1.98 22.36 -43.17
N ILE A 694 2.78 21.45 -43.68
CA ILE A 694 4.19 21.27 -43.37
C ILE A 694 5.04 21.35 -44.64
N ASP A 695 6.27 21.81 -44.47
CA ASP A 695 7.27 21.79 -45.50
C ASP A 695 7.85 20.38 -45.76
N GLU A 696 8.87 20.29 -46.59
CA GLU A 696 9.58 19.05 -46.88
C GLU A 696 10.33 18.49 -45.68
N ASN A 697 10.78 19.34 -44.79
CA ASN A 697 11.47 18.97 -43.54
C ASN A 697 10.49 18.55 -42.41
N GLY A 698 9.17 18.63 -42.66
CA GLY A 698 8.15 18.33 -41.67
C GLY A 698 7.89 19.46 -40.68
N SER A 699 8.40 20.67 -40.91
CA SER A 699 8.13 21.85 -40.10
C SER A 699 6.81 22.51 -40.52
N ARG A 700 6.08 23.09 -39.56
CA ARG A 700 4.81 23.77 -39.84
C ARG A 700 5.06 25.07 -40.59
N ILE A 701 4.31 25.30 -41.67
CA ILE A 701 4.33 26.56 -42.46
C ILE A 701 3.00 27.32 -42.24
N ASN A 702 3.09 28.66 -42.37
CA ASN A 702 1.94 29.55 -42.12
C ASN A 702 0.89 29.54 -43.25
N THR A 703 0.62 28.35 -43.81
CA THR A 703 -0.39 28.12 -44.82
C THR A 703 -1.36 27.05 -44.34
N LEU A 704 -2.66 27.35 -44.36
CA LEU A 704 -3.68 26.36 -43.99
C LEU A 704 -3.62 25.13 -44.90
N ASN A 705 -3.79 23.95 -44.35
CA ASN A 705 -3.68 22.71 -45.06
C ASN A 705 -4.67 22.61 -46.21
N ILE A 706 -5.86 23.20 -46.06
CA ILE A 706 -6.88 23.26 -47.14
C ILE A 706 -6.40 24.11 -48.32
N ASN A 707 -5.63 25.18 -48.05
CA ASN A 707 -5.12 26.06 -49.08
C ASN A 707 -3.92 25.48 -49.85
N ASN A 708 -3.35 24.37 -49.35
CA ASN A 708 -2.22 23.65 -49.95
C ASN A 708 -2.63 22.28 -50.53
N GLY A 709 -3.89 22.18 -50.96
CA GLY A 709 -4.40 20.96 -51.60
C GLY A 709 -4.73 19.79 -50.65
N GLY A 710 -4.68 20.04 -49.34
CA GLY A 710 -5.04 19.04 -48.31
C GLY A 710 -6.48 19.19 -47.77
N GLY A 711 -6.86 18.37 -46.82
CA GLY A 711 -8.14 18.52 -46.10
C GLY A 711 -8.13 19.69 -45.13
N LEU A 712 -9.28 19.98 -44.48
CA LEU A 712 -9.42 21.08 -43.52
C LEU A 712 -8.40 20.99 -42.39
N PHE A 713 -8.07 19.78 -41.96
CA PHE A 713 -7.10 19.51 -40.89
C PHE A 713 -6.21 18.33 -41.29
N ARG A 714 -5.00 18.31 -40.79
CA ARG A 714 -4.05 17.19 -40.88
C ARG A 714 -3.96 16.52 -39.49
N MET A 715 -4.35 15.24 -39.45
CA MET A 715 -4.18 14.46 -38.21
C MET A 715 -2.69 14.21 -37.96
N THR A 716 -2.21 14.71 -36.82
CA THR A 716 -0.81 14.60 -36.39
C THR A 716 -0.55 13.49 -35.40
N SER A 717 -1.52 13.15 -34.58
CA SER A 717 -1.46 12.01 -33.65
C SER A 717 -2.85 11.49 -33.36
N ALA A 718 -2.93 10.21 -33.05
CA ALA A 718 -4.12 9.59 -32.48
C ALA A 718 -3.71 8.53 -31.47
N ASN A 719 -4.51 8.38 -30.43
CA ASN A 719 -4.34 7.34 -29.43
C ASN A 719 -5.69 6.68 -29.13
N MET A 720 -5.66 5.39 -28.92
CA MET A 720 -6.80 4.59 -28.53
C MET A 720 -6.38 3.65 -27.39
N ASN A 721 -7.10 3.69 -26.29
CA ASN A 721 -6.89 2.79 -25.19
C ASN A 721 -8.23 2.21 -24.74
N TRP A 722 -8.29 0.91 -24.56
CA TRP A 722 -9.47 0.26 -24.02
C TRP A 722 -9.08 -0.93 -23.16
N GLY A 723 -9.94 -1.25 -22.20
CA GLY A 723 -9.82 -2.43 -21.36
C GLY A 723 -11.17 -3.08 -21.16
N TYR A 724 -11.20 -4.40 -21.14
CA TYR A 724 -12.40 -5.17 -20.89
C TYR A 724 -12.12 -6.38 -20.00
N LYS A 725 -12.99 -6.60 -19.01
CA LYS A 725 -12.91 -7.75 -18.12
C LYS A 725 -14.09 -8.70 -18.38
N PHE A 726 -13.76 -9.92 -18.74
CA PHE A 726 -14.69 -11.04 -18.84
C PHE A 726 -14.60 -11.88 -17.54
N SER A 727 -15.71 -12.35 -17.01
CA SER A 727 -15.73 -13.28 -15.89
C SER A 727 -16.96 -14.17 -15.91
N SER A 728 -16.82 -15.39 -15.44
CA SER A 728 -17.91 -16.36 -15.38
C SER A 728 -18.95 -16.09 -14.29
N SER A 729 -18.59 -15.35 -13.23
CA SER A 729 -19.49 -15.01 -12.14
C SER A 729 -20.00 -13.58 -12.28
N SER A 730 -21.32 -13.42 -12.39
CA SER A 730 -22.01 -12.13 -12.34
C SER A 730 -22.35 -11.71 -10.90
N LYS A 731 -21.53 -11.95 -9.90
CA LYS A 731 -21.71 -11.29 -8.61
C LYS A 731 -21.27 -9.84 -8.76
N SER A 732 -22.26 -8.99 -9.07
CA SER A 732 -22.15 -7.55 -8.93
C SER A 732 -22.11 -7.23 -7.42
N ASN A 733 -20.96 -7.09 -6.85
CA ASN A 733 -20.82 -6.25 -5.68
C ASN A 733 -20.85 -4.79 -6.19
N ASP A 734 -22.06 -4.25 -6.24
CA ASP A 734 -22.28 -2.81 -6.24
C ASP A 734 -21.84 -2.24 -4.88
N SER A 735 -20.55 -2.09 -4.72
CA SER A 735 -20.00 -1.11 -3.80
C SER A 735 -19.39 0.00 -4.64
N SER A 736 -20.21 1.00 -4.89
CA SER A 736 -19.79 2.31 -5.35
C SER A 736 -18.80 2.91 -4.36
N SER A 737 -17.53 2.68 -4.58
CA SER A 737 -16.47 3.53 -4.09
C SER A 737 -15.69 4.06 -5.29
N SER A 738 -16.17 5.17 -5.84
CA SER A 738 -15.38 6.07 -6.62
C SER A 738 -14.29 6.63 -5.71
N ASN A 739 -13.09 6.09 -5.76
CA ASN A 739 -11.89 6.83 -5.35
C ASN A 739 -10.65 6.22 -6.00
N ASN A 740 -10.06 6.99 -6.90
CA ASN A 740 -8.65 7.07 -7.24
C ASN A 740 -7.86 5.75 -7.28
N ASP A 741 -8.16 4.91 -8.26
CA ASP A 741 -7.28 3.80 -8.65
C ASP A 741 -6.13 4.28 -9.56
N SER A 742 -5.34 5.23 -9.09
CA SER A 742 -4.05 5.53 -9.71
C SER A 742 -2.87 4.74 -9.10
N SER A 743 -3.13 3.85 -8.12
CA SER A 743 -2.08 3.07 -7.45
C SER A 743 -2.08 1.57 -7.80
N ASN A 744 -3.09 1.04 -8.50
CA ASN A 744 -3.18 -0.39 -8.85
C ASN A 744 -2.60 -0.76 -10.23
N ASN A 745 -1.62 -0.01 -10.73
CA ASN A 745 -0.83 -0.46 -11.88
C ASN A 745 0.06 -1.69 -11.59
N ASN A 746 0.11 -2.15 -10.34
CA ASN A 746 0.89 -3.33 -9.95
C ASN A 746 0.20 -4.66 -10.30
N ASP A 747 -1.13 -4.68 -10.47
CA ASP A 747 -1.87 -5.91 -10.81
C ASP A 747 -1.71 -6.35 -12.27
N LEU A 748 -1.17 -5.50 -13.13
CA LEU A 748 -1.03 -5.83 -14.55
C LEU A 748 0.06 -6.85 -14.83
N PHE A 749 1.08 -6.93 -13.96
CA PHE A 749 2.22 -7.83 -14.08
C PHE A 749 2.29 -8.87 -12.95
N GLY A 750 1.12 -9.22 -12.37
CA GLY A 750 1.07 -10.06 -11.20
C GLY A 750 1.61 -9.26 -10.02
N GLY A 751 0.74 -8.47 -9.41
CA GLY A 751 1.07 -7.70 -8.21
C GLY A 751 1.81 -8.57 -7.25
N SER A 752 3.02 -8.18 -7.02
CA SER A 752 3.82 -8.82 -6.03
C SER A 752 3.34 -8.34 -4.70
N GLN A 753 2.52 -9.12 -4.12
CA GLN A 753 2.71 -9.24 -2.69
C GLN A 753 4.08 -9.91 -2.53
N ASP A 754 5.07 -9.14 -2.10
CA ASP A 754 6.28 -9.68 -1.56
C ASP A 754 5.85 -10.70 -0.50
N PHE A 755 6.20 -11.98 -0.65
CA PHE A 755 5.77 -13.00 0.28
C PHE A 755 6.28 -12.75 1.71
N SER A 756 7.23 -11.83 1.88
CA SER A 756 7.64 -11.30 3.17
C SER A 756 6.55 -10.43 3.83
N ASP A 757 5.68 -9.77 3.06
CA ASP A 757 4.58 -8.95 3.60
C ASP A 757 3.36 -9.80 4.04
N ARG A 758 3.21 -11.04 3.56
CA ARG A 758 2.10 -11.92 3.99
C ARG A 758 2.16 -12.31 5.47
N ARG A 759 3.31 -12.19 6.13
CA ARG A 759 3.40 -12.42 7.58
C ARG A 759 2.56 -11.44 8.40
N PHE A 760 2.26 -10.26 7.84
CA PHE A 760 1.55 -9.18 8.53
C PHE A 760 0.13 -8.93 8.02
N THR A 761 -0.28 -9.50 6.89
CA THR A 761 -1.61 -9.27 6.28
C THR A 761 -2.58 -10.45 6.44
N ALA A 762 -2.14 -11.59 6.97
CA ALA A 762 -3.01 -12.76 7.18
C ALA A 762 -4.13 -12.52 8.22
N GLU A 763 -4.06 -11.46 9.02
CA GLU A 763 -5.09 -11.13 10.02
C GLU A 763 -6.28 -10.33 9.47
N GLU A 764 -6.20 -9.73 8.27
CA GLU A 764 -7.33 -8.94 7.72
C GLU A 764 -8.29 -9.75 6.84
N SER A 765 -7.94 -10.97 6.42
CA SER A 765 -8.81 -11.80 5.57
C SER A 765 -9.72 -12.79 6.34
N SER A 766 -9.54 -12.95 7.64
CA SER A 766 -10.29 -13.95 8.43
C SER A 766 -11.63 -13.46 8.99
N THR A 767 -12.05 -12.20 8.74
CA THR A 767 -13.29 -11.65 9.32
C THR A 767 -14.46 -11.55 8.34
N GLN A 768 -14.38 -12.12 7.14
CA GLN A 768 -15.48 -12.11 6.16
C GLN A 768 -15.95 -13.49 5.67
N GLU A 769 -15.50 -14.59 6.24
CA GLU A 769 -15.84 -15.94 5.79
C GLU A 769 -16.86 -16.68 6.67
N GLU A 770 -17.40 -16.12 7.74
CA GLU A 770 -18.28 -16.84 8.65
C GLU A 770 -19.73 -17.09 8.18
N ASP A 771 -20.18 -16.54 7.04
CA ASP A 771 -21.59 -16.69 6.62
C ASP A 771 -21.82 -17.58 5.38
N GLN A 772 -20.89 -18.43 4.94
CA GLN A 772 -21.06 -19.26 3.72
C GLN A 772 -20.73 -20.76 3.87
N GLU A 773 -20.59 -21.29 5.06
CA GLU A 773 -20.12 -22.68 5.26
C GLU A 773 -21.22 -23.79 5.11
N GLU A 774 -22.50 -23.49 4.89
CA GLU A 774 -23.51 -24.55 4.90
C GLU A 774 -23.86 -25.21 3.55
N GLU A 775 -23.32 -24.77 2.38
CA GLU A 775 -23.70 -25.36 1.08
C GLU A 775 -22.61 -26.11 0.30
N GLU A 776 -21.37 -26.24 0.78
CA GLU A 776 -20.26 -26.78 -0.05
C GLU A 776 -19.82 -28.23 0.23
N GLN A 777 -20.47 -28.98 1.09
CA GLN A 777 -19.97 -30.33 1.49
C GLN A 777 -20.08 -31.46 0.43
N ASN A 778 -20.66 -31.24 -0.77
CA ASN A 778 -20.84 -32.33 -1.75
C ASN A 778 -20.40 -32.02 -3.21
N ALA A 779 -19.67 -31.00 -3.50
CA ALA A 779 -19.31 -30.68 -4.89
C ALA A 779 -17.85 -30.97 -5.21
N PHE A 780 -17.49 -32.21 -5.49
CA PHE A 780 -16.21 -32.58 -6.10
C PHE A 780 -16.03 -31.97 -7.51
N TYR A 781 -17.10 -31.53 -8.15
CA TYR A 781 -17.06 -30.85 -9.45
C TYR A 781 -17.95 -29.60 -9.42
N ARG A 782 -17.36 -28.43 -9.64
CA ARG A 782 -18.13 -27.21 -9.87
C ARG A 782 -18.88 -27.33 -11.20
N THR A 783 -20.18 -27.10 -11.18
CA THR A 783 -21.01 -27.04 -12.40
C THR A 783 -20.63 -25.89 -13.32
N LYS A 784 -19.92 -24.87 -12.79
CA LYS A 784 -19.38 -23.74 -13.55
C LYS A 784 -17.97 -23.42 -13.07
N ILE A 785 -17.00 -23.62 -13.96
CA ILE A 785 -15.61 -23.24 -13.73
C ILE A 785 -15.53 -21.71 -13.60
N PRO A 786 -15.04 -21.15 -12.44
CA PRO A 786 -14.82 -19.72 -12.33
C PRO A 786 -13.60 -19.32 -13.14
N TRP A 787 -13.76 -18.32 -14.01
CA TRP A 787 -12.67 -17.75 -14.77
C TRP A 787 -12.81 -16.24 -14.91
N SER A 788 -11.69 -15.58 -15.07
CA SER A 788 -11.63 -14.16 -15.38
C SER A 788 -10.57 -13.90 -16.45
N ILE A 789 -10.87 -13.06 -17.41
CA ILE A 789 -9.93 -12.60 -18.44
C ILE A 789 -10.02 -11.08 -18.51
N ASN A 790 -8.89 -10.42 -18.43
CA ASN A 790 -8.74 -8.98 -18.52
C ASN A 790 -7.91 -8.65 -19.74
N LEU A 791 -8.48 -7.91 -20.68
CA LEU A 791 -7.85 -7.46 -21.91
C LEU A 791 -7.59 -5.96 -21.82
N ARG A 792 -6.40 -5.51 -22.18
CA ARG A 792 -6.07 -4.07 -22.32
C ARG A 792 -5.31 -3.86 -23.61
N HIS A 793 -5.76 -2.92 -24.41
CA HIS A 793 -5.15 -2.57 -25.68
C HIS A 793 -4.75 -1.09 -25.68
N SER A 794 -3.58 -0.81 -26.20
CA SER A 794 -3.06 0.55 -26.38
C SER A 794 -2.51 0.70 -27.80
N LEU A 795 -3.01 1.70 -28.51
CA LEU A 795 -2.57 2.08 -29.85
C LEU A 795 -2.21 3.55 -29.85
N ASN A 796 -1.00 3.87 -30.29
CA ASN A 796 -0.54 5.25 -30.50
C ASN A 796 -0.05 5.41 -31.95
N TYR A 797 -0.64 6.37 -32.64
CA TYR A 797 -0.29 6.75 -34.01
C TYR A 797 0.31 8.15 -34.01
N SER A 798 1.38 8.33 -34.77
CA SER A 798 2.03 9.62 -34.98
C SER A 798 2.22 9.88 -36.47
N ASN A 799 1.94 11.10 -36.90
CA ASN A 799 2.13 11.61 -38.25
C ASN A 799 2.55 13.09 -38.26
N ALA A 800 3.33 13.49 -37.27
CA ALA A 800 3.72 14.91 -37.11
C ALA A 800 4.55 15.42 -38.28
N ARG A 801 5.46 14.58 -38.84
CA ARG A 801 6.41 14.92 -39.91
C ARG A 801 6.16 14.14 -41.23
N ARG A 802 4.92 13.84 -41.58
CA ARG A 802 4.54 12.96 -42.69
C ARG A 802 5.01 11.49 -42.60
N ASN A 803 5.73 11.14 -41.54
CA ASN A 803 6.09 9.75 -41.27
C ASN A 803 4.91 9.10 -40.51
N ARG A 804 4.06 8.39 -41.28
CA ARG A 804 2.95 7.64 -40.70
C ARG A 804 3.51 6.48 -39.89
N GLU A 805 3.58 6.65 -38.58
CA GLU A 805 4.16 5.66 -37.68
C GLU A 805 3.20 5.25 -36.57
N ILE A 806 3.05 3.94 -36.42
CA ILE A 806 2.45 3.39 -35.21
C ILE A 806 3.58 3.29 -34.17
N SER A 807 3.58 4.20 -33.19
CA SER A 807 4.63 4.25 -32.15
C SER A 807 4.46 3.17 -31.10
N ASN A 808 3.23 2.77 -30.83
CA ASN A 808 2.88 1.67 -29.93
C ASN A 808 1.60 0.98 -30.42
N ASN A 809 1.58 -0.34 -30.44
CA ASN A 809 0.39 -1.16 -30.65
C ASN A 809 0.56 -2.45 -29.85
N SER A 810 -0.04 -2.50 -28.68
CA SER A 810 0.15 -3.60 -27.74
C SER A 810 -1.19 -4.06 -27.15
N LEU A 811 -1.33 -5.38 -27.02
CA LEU A 811 -2.42 -6.03 -26.32
C LEU A 811 -1.86 -6.75 -25.09
N MET A 812 -2.41 -6.44 -23.94
CA MET A 812 -2.11 -7.16 -22.71
C MET A 812 -3.28 -8.05 -22.33
N VAL A 813 -2.99 -9.26 -21.92
CA VAL A 813 -3.95 -10.27 -21.51
C VAL A 813 -3.54 -10.79 -20.14
N SER A 814 -4.43 -10.73 -19.20
CA SER A 814 -4.26 -11.40 -17.90
C SER A 814 -5.54 -12.13 -17.54
N GLY A 815 -5.42 -13.27 -16.89
CA GLY A 815 -6.59 -14.04 -16.53
C GLY A 815 -6.27 -15.10 -15.49
N SER A 816 -7.31 -15.61 -14.86
CA SER A 816 -7.26 -16.75 -13.97
C SER A 816 -8.40 -17.71 -14.26
N VAL A 817 -8.18 -18.97 -13.99
CA VAL A 817 -9.17 -20.04 -14.09
C VAL A 817 -9.02 -20.98 -12.89
N GLY A 818 -10.10 -21.13 -12.13
CA GLY A 818 -10.18 -22.11 -11.04
C GLY A 818 -10.59 -23.47 -11.61
N LEU A 819 -9.60 -24.28 -12.01
CA LEU A 819 -9.83 -25.58 -12.63
C LEU A 819 -10.64 -26.53 -11.74
N THR A 820 -10.40 -26.46 -10.45
CA THR A 820 -11.15 -27.15 -9.39
C THR A 820 -11.26 -26.22 -8.19
N PRO A 821 -12.05 -26.52 -7.15
CA PRO A 821 -12.04 -25.73 -5.90
C PRO A 821 -10.64 -25.56 -5.29
N LYS A 822 -9.72 -26.50 -5.56
CA LYS A 822 -8.39 -26.54 -4.98
C LYS A 822 -7.27 -26.12 -5.97
N TRP A 823 -7.58 -25.77 -7.23
CA TRP A 823 -6.60 -25.37 -8.22
C TRP A 823 -6.99 -24.06 -8.88
N ASP A 824 -6.13 -23.06 -8.75
CA ASP A 824 -6.22 -21.79 -9.50
C ASP A 824 -4.99 -21.64 -10.39
N VAL A 825 -5.24 -21.30 -11.67
CA VAL A 825 -4.20 -21.07 -12.67
C VAL A 825 -4.36 -19.68 -13.25
N GLY A 826 -3.36 -18.86 -13.08
CA GLY A 826 -3.28 -17.51 -13.64
C GLY A 826 -2.27 -17.38 -14.76
N ILE A 827 -2.57 -16.56 -15.74
CA ILE A 827 -1.66 -16.17 -16.81
C ILE A 827 -1.65 -14.65 -16.97
N SER A 828 -0.48 -14.09 -17.19
CA SER A 828 -0.31 -12.70 -17.59
C SER A 828 0.68 -12.65 -18.75
N SER A 829 0.28 -12.07 -19.88
CA SER A 829 1.09 -11.97 -21.09
C SER A 829 0.70 -10.73 -21.88
N GLY A 830 1.48 -10.40 -22.88
CA GLY A 830 1.16 -9.36 -23.83
C GLY A 830 1.74 -9.65 -25.22
N TYR A 831 1.20 -8.99 -26.21
CA TYR A 831 1.69 -9.03 -27.57
C TYR A 831 1.94 -7.63 -28.10
N ASP A 832 3.14 -7.38 -28.58
CA ASP A 832 3.51 -6.15 -29.26
C ASP A 832 3.36 -6.34 -30.77
N PHE A 833 2.33 -5.73 -31.36
CA PHE A 833 2.06 -5.82 -32.80
C PHE A 833 3.06 -5.04 -33.64
N LYS A 834 3.73 -4.03 -33.09
CA LYS A 834 4.76 -3.25 -33.80
C LYS A 834 6.01 -4.09 -33.97
N ASN A 835 6.52 -4.67 -32.89
CA ASN A 835 7.74 -5.48 -32.91
C ASN A 835 7.47 -6.97 -33.18
N LYS A 836 6.21 -7.37 -33.37
CA LYS A 836 5.76 -8.74 -33.65
C LYS A 836 6.30 -9.76 -32.64
N GLY A 837 6.17 -9.45 -31.38
CA GLY A 837 6.72 -10.26 -30.29
C GLY A 837 5.78 -10.43 -29.11
N ILE A 838 5.87 -11.60 -28.46
CA ILE A 838 5.26 -11.82 -27.16
C ILE A 838 6.09 -11.04 -26.13
N THR A 839 5.42 -10.29 -25.28
CA THR A 839 6.05 -9.58 -24.18
C THR A 839 6.29 -10.54 -23.01
N TYR A 840 6.63 -10.00 -21.87
CA TYR A 840 6.78 -10.78 -20.65
C TYR A 840 5.55 -11.66 -20.39
N THR A 841 5.78 -12.97 -20.20
CA THR A 841 4.71 -13.93 -19.89
C THR A 841 5.01 -14.60 -18.54
N ASN A 842 4.03 -14.59 -17.66
CA ASN A 842 4.11 -15.21 -16.35
C ASN A 842 2.91 -16.14 -16.14
N PHE A 843 3.18 -17.35 -15.68
CA PHE A 843 2.20 -18.31 -15.21
C PHE A 843 2.22 -18.35 -13.71
N ARG A 844 1.05 -18.40 -13.09
CA ARG A 844 0.86 -18.62 -11.66
C ARG A 844 -0.03 -19.84 -11.48
N ILE A 845 0.40 -20.74 -10.66
CA ILE A 845 -0.37 -21.95 -10.32
C ILE A 845 -0.45 -21.98 -8.80
N GLU A 846 -1.65 -21.97 -8.29
CA GLU A 846 -1.94 -22.10 -6.86
C GLU A 846 -2.71 -23.39 -6.64
N ARG A 847 -2.31 -24.15 -5.64
CA ARG A 847 -3.02 -25.36 -5.22
C ARG A 847 -3.24 -25.35 -3.73
N ASP A 848 -4.49 -25.54 -3.39
CA ASP A 848 -4.90 -25.82 -2.04
C ASP A 848 -4.75 -27.33 -1.77
N LEU A 849 -3.98 -27.63 -0.75
CA LEU A 849 -3.68 -29.00 -0.29
C LEU A 849 -4.24 -29.20 1.13
N ASP A 850 -5.39 -28.60 1.42
CA ASP A 850 -6.05 -28.60 2.72
C ASP A 850 -5.20 -27.89 3.80
N SER A 851 -4.37 -28.60 4.50
CA SER A 851 -3.46 -28.04 5.51
C SER A 851 -2.27 -27.28 4.92
N TRP A 852 -2.00 -27.44 3.61
CA TRP A 852 -0.87 -26.85 2.92
C TRP A 852 -1.31 -25.99 1.74
N VAL A 853 -0.49 -25.03 1.38
CA VAL A 853 -0.66 -24.21 0.17
C VAL A 853 0.57 -24.35 -0.70
N MET A 854 0.37 -24.61 -1.98
CA MET A 854 1.42 -24.67 -2.99
C MET A 854 1.24 -23.52 -3.99
N ASN A 855 2.34 -22.81 -4.26
CA ASN A 855 2.39 -21.74 -5.26
C ASN A 855 3.56 -21.97 -6.21
N LEU A 856 3.30 -21.89 -7.50
CA LEU A 856 4.31 -21.89 -8.55
C LEU A 856 4.14 -20.66 -9.43
N ALA A 857 5.15 -19.80 -9.48
CA ALA A 857 5.24 -18.70 -10.44
C ALA A 857 6.34 -19.01 -11.45
N TRP A 858 6.02 -18.94 -12.75
CA TRP A 858 6.93 -19.35 -13.82
C TRP A 858 6.91 -18.38 -14.98
N THR A 859 8.10 -17.89 -15.35
CA THR A 859 8.35 -17.07 -16.54
C THR A 859 9.16 -17.90 -17.52
N PRO A 860 8.52 -18.56 -18.53
CA PRO A 860 9.18 -19.55 -19.38
C PRO A 860 10.10 -18.96 -20.45
N PHE A 861 9.82 -17.72 -20.91
CA PHE A 861 10.53 -17.15 -22.06
C PHE A 861 11.07 -15.76 -21.78
N GLY A 862 11.94 -15.31 -22.71
CA GLY A 862 12.58 -14.01 -22.66
C GLY A 862 13.92 -14.03 -21.93
N ASN A 863 14.53 -12.86 -21.78
CA ASN A 863 15.83 -12.70 -21.16
C ASN A 863 15.80 -12.90 -19.63
N ARG A 864 14.62 -13.17 -19.08
CA ARG A 864 14.39 -13.30 -17.64
C ARG A 864 13.59 -14.55 -17.29
N GLN A 865 13.94 -15.67 -17.89
CA GLN A 865 13.41 -16.95 -17.47
C GLN A 865 13.67 -17.17 -15.99
N SER A 866 12.61 -17.44 -15.25
CA SER A 866 12.70 -17.65 -13.79
C SER A 866 11.52 -18.50 -13.32
N TRP A 867 11.69 -19.17 -12.22
CA TRP A 867 10.59 -19.82 -11.55
C TRP A 867 10.78 -19.76 -10.03
N TYR A 868 9.67 -19.73 -9.35
CA TYR A 868 9.56 -19.74 -7.91
C TYR A 868 8.54 -20.79 -7.50
N PHE A 869 8.93 -21.68 -6.64
CA PHE A 869 8.10 -22.73 -6.06
C PHE A 869 8.03 -22.54 -4.55
N PHE A 870 6.84 -22.58 -4.01
CA PHE A 870 6.56 -22.48 -2.59
C PHE A 870 5.55 -23.58 -2.20
N ILE A 871 5.82 -24.25 -1.09
CA ILE A 871 4.84 -25.09 -0.38
C ILE A 871 5.02 -24.83 1.12
N GLY A 872 3.93 -24.56 1.83
CA GLY A 872 3.95 -24.22 3.25
C GLY A 872 2.63 -24.52 3.91
N VAL A 873 2.66 -24.64 5.24
CA VAL A 873 1.44 -24.84 6.04
C VAL A 873 0.60 -23.59 6.02
N ARG A 874 -0.72 -23.74 5.86
CA ARG A 874 -1.69 -22.63 5.82
C ARG A 874 -1.80 -21.92 7.17
N SER A 875 -1.68 -22.67 8.27
CA SER A 875 -1.83 -22.13 9.61
C SER A 875 -0.71 -21.16 10.00
N GLY A 876 -1.06 -19.99 10.52
CA GLY A 876 -0.11 -19.00 11.02
C GLY A 876 0.78 -19.51 12.16
N PHE A 877 0.31 -20.48 12.96
CA PHE A 877 1.07 -21.06 14.08
C PHE A 877 2.29 -21.88 13.64
N LEU A 878 2.24 -22.47 12.44
CA LEU A 878 3.30 -23.32 11.89
C LEU A 878 3.80 -22.75 10.56
N SER A 879 3.68 -21.45 10.33
CA SER A 879 4.10 -20.76 9.10
C SER A 879 5.58 -20.93 8.74
N ASP A 880 6.40 -21.35 9.69
CA ASP A 880 7.81 -21.68 9.47
C ASP A 880 8.01 -23.06 8.84
N LEU A 881 6.99 -23.93 8.82
CA LEU A 881 6.99 -25.18 8.08
C LEU A 881 6.70 -24.91 6.60
N LYS A 882 7.74 -24.53 5.86
CA LYS A 882 7.67 -24.21 4.45
C LYS A 882 8.91 -24.67 3.70
N TYR A 883 8.73 -24.94 2.42
CA TYR A 883 9.82 -25.18 1.49
C TYR A 883 9.71 -24.18 0.33
N GLU A 884 10.78 -23.47 0.07
CA GLU A 884 10.87 -22.51 -1.02
C GLU A 884 12.04 -22.89 -1.91
N LYS A 885 11.80 -22.92 -3.23
CA LYS A 885 12.86 -23.10 -4.22
C LYS A 885 12.67 -22.16 -5.38
N ARG A 886 13.75 -21.54 -5.84
CA ARG A 886 13.70 -20.58 -6.93
C ARG A 886 14.88 -20.71 -7.88
N ARG A 887 14.63 -20.33 -9.13
CA ARG A 887 15.69 -20.07 -10.11
C ARG A 887 15.62 -18.59 -10.48
N GLU A 888 16.72 -17.89 -10.23
CA GLU A 888 16.86 -16.49 -10.63
C GLU A 888 17.17 -16.37 -12.12
N PRO A 889 16.84 -15.25 -12.77
CA PRO A 889 17.18 -15.01 -14.18
C PRO A 889 18.69 -15.03 -14.40
N ASP A 890 19.13 -15.65 -15.49
CA ASP A 890 20.56 -15.82 -15.80
C ASP A 890 21.24 -14.54 -16.27
N ARG A 891 20.50 -13.49 -16.65
CA ARG A 891 21.05 -12.23 -17.16
C ARG A 891 20.57 -11.03 -16.35
N LYS A 892 21.55 -10.17 -15.99
CA LYS A 892 21.29 -8.76 -15.61
C LYS A 892 20.95 -7.98 -16.89
N LEU A 893 19.88 -7.21 -16.89
CA LEU A 893 19.56 -6.26 -17.97
C LEU A 893 20.43 -5.00 -17.84
#